data_2882c92c575754631939ea06be4dcce5
#
_entry.id   2882c92c575754631939ea06be4dcce5
#
_cell.length_a   1.000
_cell.length_b   1.000
_cell.length_c   1.000
_cell.angle_alpha   90.00
_cell.angle_beta   90.00
_cell.angle_gamma   90.00
#
_symmetry.space_group_name_H-M   'P 1'
#
loop_
_entity.id
_entity.type
_entity.pdbx_description
1 polymer ?
#
loop_
_entity_poly.entity_id
_entity_poly.type
_entity_poly.pdbx_seq_one_letter_code
_entity_poly.pdbx_strand_id
1 'polypeptide(L)'
;MLVRAFRVTDRLGNAFLRISAWAATAMAAQAAHLKNGLIDLALAFIQMVAGLIALLLGTARRTQKTAQQAYEVTQEVAARRQKRMAQQAAEAELKATVIKDPLLAQNRALSAFAVLLLLALLVVVVLETTNNDQNTVPPAVGAWPQSRGTPVPTALFPTPIPSSTPVPDPLRVGGSLAYTLHENGQDDLWAIGVAESAPLRLTNSPADERDPAWSPDGARLAFASNRDGNWELYIMEVDTGAITRLTYTPGFEGAPTWSPDGAYIAYEGYNNDTQDLDIYIISSDPALAARDGALRATFAPAPDIEPAWGPGGRSIAFTSWRTGNQDIFILSLDESGGDSLAVNLTNTSDINEDYPAWSHDGTTIAYSGVVDGVEGVYTKPVDQPAAAPALVGRGKMPVWAPNDGSVIYTLDINTPGFGRRTQILAGTIGSFGAATDAIALSDLAADPDWTGAALPSNLVASGGVPSSPETAGPLYTENERQQASGLYGLAPLNNVVAPQAYLSDRVNDSFEAMRLGVIKEAGYDFFGTLDDAFWAQDRPPDPGEPRQNWHYTGRAISFNRNLVYAGPPTPVEIVREDIEVNTYWRVYLRVVNEAQNGALGEPLRRLPWDFTARSSGNVEDYERGGRLKESAPPGYYIDLTQLAEDYGWERLPAQRTWQRNFGAIQFWEFVKTGGLSWEAAMLELYTPEELQNFLSEATRVPPPPALPTPSPTPEIYRSPTPVPPD
;
A
#
# COMPACT_ATOMS: atom_id res chain seq x y z
N MET A 1 38.77 -31.29 37.38
CA MET A 1 38.23 -30.08 36.73
C MET A 1 36.70 -30.11 36.55
N LEU A 2 36.10 -31.19 36.09
CA LEU A 2 34.66 -31.34 35.90
C LEU A 2 33.80 -31.04 37.13
N VAL A 3 34.19 -31.41 38.33
CA VAL A 3 33.42 -31.15 39.58
C VAL A 3 33.42 -29.66 39.98
N ARG A 4 34.42 -28.86 39.58
CA ARG A 4 34.41 -27.41 39.81
C ARG A 4 33.54 -26.65 38.77
N ALA A 5 33.50 -27.12 37.52
CA ALA A 5 32.62 -26.57 36.51
C ALA A 5 31.13 -26.81 36.86
N PHE A 6 30.79 -28.02 37.39
CA PHE A 6 29.43 -28.37 37.80
C PHE A 6 28.92 -27.49 38.97
N ARG A 7 29.80 -27.13 39.94
CA ARG A 7 29.42 -26.23 41.06
C ARG A 7 29.26 -24.78 40.65
N VAL A 8 29.92 -24.35 39.60
CA VAL A 8 29.78 -22.98 39.07
C VAL A 8 28.48 -22.83 38.27
N THR A 9 28.12 -23.83 37.45
CA THR A 9 26.84 -23.83 36.71
C THR A 9 25.63 -23.92 37.63
N ASP A 10 25.72 -24.70 38.73
CA ASP A 10 24.63 -24.81 39.73
C ASP A 10 24.45 -23.50 40.52
N ARG A 11 25.53 -22.79 40.82
CA ARG A 11 25.47 -21.45 41.46
C ARG A 11 24.94 -20.37 40.56
N LEU A 12 25.32 -20.39 39.27
CA LEU A 12 24.84 -19.44 38.26
C LEU A 12 23.36 -19.68 37.95
N GLY A 13 22.95 -20.95 37.82
CA GLY A 13 21.55 -21.31 37.62
C GLY A 13 20.65 -20.85 38.78
N ASN A 14 21.09 -21.09 40.04
CA ASN A 14 20.36 -20.66 41.25
C ASN A 14 20.38 -19.12 41.43
N ALA A 15 21.46 -18.43 41.05
CA ALA A 15 21.50 -16.96 41.05
C ALA A 15 20.57 -16.39 40.00
N PHE A 16 20.52 -16.97 38.81
CA PHE A 16 19.63 -16.56 37.71
C PHE A 16 18.14 -16.75 38.07
N LEU A 17 17.79 -17.89 38.70
CA LEU A 17 16.44 -18.16 39.18
C LEU A 17 16.01 -17.19 40.30
N ARG A 18 16.93 -16.76 41.18
CA ARG A 18 16.65 -15.74 42.19
C ARG A 18 16.47 -14.34 41.59
N ILE A 19 17.29 -13.99 40.60
CA ILE A 19 17.21 -12.70 39.90
C ILE A 19 15.95 -12.65 39.04
N SER A 20 15.58 -13.73 38.35
CA SER A 20 14.34 -13.79 37.55
C SER A 20 13.09 -13.74 38.42
N ALA A 21 13.09 -14.41 39.59
CA ALA A 21 12.02 -14.32 40.57
C ALA A 21 11.92 -12.92 41.20
N TRP A 22 13.04 -12.28 41.50
CA TRP A 22 13.08 -10.91 41.99
C TRP A 22 12.61 -9.91 40.94
N ALA A 23 13.06 -10.05 39.68
CA ALA A 23 12.62 -9.22 38.55
C ALA A 23 11.13 -9.36 38.27
N ALA A 24 10.61 -10.60 38.33
CA ALA A 24 9.17 -10.86 38.19
C ALA A 24 8.36 -10.23 39.33
N THR A 25 8.89 -10.25 40.55
CA THR A 25 8.25 -9.62 41.72
C THR A 25 8.30 -8.09 41.65
N ALA A 26 9.42 -7.54 41.20
CA ALA A 26 9.59 -6.10 41.01
C ALA A 26 8.72 -5.57 39.84
N MET A 27 8.61 -6.31 38.72
CA MET A 27 7.71 -5.98 37.62
C MET A 27 6.24 -6.12 38.02
N ALA A 28 5.87 -7.13 38.77
CA ALA A 28 4.50 -7.27 39.28
C ALA A 28 4.11 -6.14 40.25
N ALA A 29 5.05 -5.61 41.02
CA ALA A 29 4.82 -4.48 41.92
C ALA A 29 4.68 -3.14 41.17
N GLN A 30 5.37 -2.96 40.01
CA GLN A 30 5.27 -1.77 39.16
C GLN A 30 4.15 -1.86 38.11
N ALA A 31 3.76 -3.06 37.71
CA ALA A 31 2.74 -3.32 36.69
C ALA A 31 1.29 -3.14 37.20
N ALA A 32 1.08 -2.77 38.44
CA ALA A 32 -0.23 -2.33 38.92
C ALA A 32 -0.76 -1.08 38.20
N HIS A 33 0.05 -0.48 37.31
CA HIS A 33 -0.27 0.73 36.55
C HIS A 33 -0.24 0.55 35.02
N LEU A 34 0.02 -0.64 34.48
CA LEU A 34 0.06 -0.93 33.04
C LEU A 34 -1.10 -1.84 32.58
N LYS A 35 -1.67 -1.55 31.41
CA LYS A 35 -2.77 -2.31 30.78
C LYS A 35 -2.43 -3.80 30.62
N ASN A 36 -3.43 -4.65 30.84
CA ASN A 36 -3.33 -6.12 31.03
C ASN A 36 -2.50 -6.90 29.96
N GLY A 37 -2.44 -6.48 28.72
CA GLY A 37 -1.76 -7.21 27.63
C GLY A 37 -0.22 -7.33 27.76
N LEU A 38 0.46 -6.29 28.22
CA LEU A 38 1.93 -6.29 28.36
C LEU A 38 2.45 -7.23 29.45
N ILE A 39 1.62 -7.53 30.45
CA ILE A 39 1.99 -8.41 31.56
C ILE A 39 1.88 -9.87 31.12
N ASP A 40 0.87 -10.20 30.32
CA ASP A 40 0.67 -11.55 29.81
C ASP A 40 1.79 -11.91 28.82
N LEU A 41 2.22 -10.96 27.99
CA LEU A 41 3.38 -11.12 27.10
C LEU A 41 4.68 -11.35 27.88
N ALA A 42 4.93 -10.59 28.94
CA ALA A 42 6.12 -10.75 29.79
C ALA A 42 6.13 -12.10 30.52
N LEU A 43 4.97 -12.57 30.98
CA LEU A 43 4.83 -13.89 31.62
C LEU A 43 5.00 -15.04 30.62
N ALA A 44 4.47 -14.93 29.42
CA ALA A 44 4.66 -15.90 28.34
C ALA A 44 6.14 -16.00 27.93
N PHE A 45 6.83 -14.86 27.82
CA PHE A 45 8.27 -14.80 27.51
C PHE A 45 9.12 -15.45 28.60
N ILE A 46 8.83 -15.20 29.89
CA ILE A 46 9.54 -15.83 31.04
C ILE A 46 9.34 -17.35 31.02
N GLN A 47 8.14 -17.82 30.69
CA GLN A 47 7.84 -19.25 30.56
C GLN A 47 8.59 -19.91 29.40
N MET A 48 8.66 -19.24 28.26
CA MET A 48 9.41 -19.70 27.09
C MET A 48 10.92 -19.81 27.39
N VAL A 49 11.51 -18.80 28.03
CA VAL A 49 12.93 -18.81 28.41
C VAL A 49 13.22 -19.88 29.45
N ALA A 50 12.36 -20.08 30.43
CA ALA A 50 12.50 -21.15 31.44
C ALA A 50 12.40 -22.56 30.81
N GLY A 51 11.51 -22.73 29.82
CA GLY A 51 11.38 -23.95 29.03
C GLY A 51 12.63 -24.24 28.17
N LEU A 52 13.19 -23.22 27.55
CA LEU A 52 14.39 -23.33 26.71
C LEU A 52 15.63 -23.71 27.55
N ILE A 53 15.79 -23.14 28.74
CA ILE A 53 16.86 -23.47 29.70
C ILE A 53 16.73 -24.89 30.19
N ALA A 54 15.49 -25.36 30.45
CA ALA A 54 15.23 -26.75 30.87
C ALA A 54 15.57 -27.77 29.77
N LEU A 55 15.32 -27.39 28.49
CA LEU A 55 15.65 -28.22 27.33
C LEU A 55 17.16 -28.34 27.13
N LEU A 56 17.91 -27.24 27.31
CA LEU A 56 19.36 -27.19 27.10
C LEU A 56 20.19 -27.88 28.19
N LEU A 57 19.66 -27.98 29.42
CA LEU A 57 20.41 -28.56 30.53
C LEU A 57 20.23 -30.11 30.72
N GLY A 58 19.44 -30.77 29.87
CA GLY A 58 19.42 -32.24 29.70
C GLY A 58 19.12 -33.10 30.97
N THR A 59 18.59 -32.51 32.05
CA THR A 59 18.35 -33.19 33.32
C THR A 59 16.86 -33.28 33.64
N ALA A 60 16.16 -34.20 32.95
CA ALA A 60 14.70 -34.30 32.91
C ALA A 60 13.96 -34.55 34.25
N ARG A 61 14.59 -35.04 35.30
CA ARG A 61 13.89 -35.39 36.56
C ARG A 61 13.98 -34.34 37.67
N ARG A 62 15.02 -33.50 37.72
CA ARG A 62 15.12 -32.39 38.69
C ARG A 62 14.47 -31.12 38.22
N THR A 63 14.52 -30.84 36.95
CA THR A 63 13.90 -29.66 36.32
C THR A 63 12.38 -29.72 36.26
N GLN A 64 11.78 -30.92 36.14
CA GLN A 64 10.33 -31.06 36.16
C GLN A 64 9.72 -30.67 37.53
N LYS A 65 10.42 -30.98 38.65
CA LYS A 65 9.97 -30.57 39.99
C LYS A 65 10.10 -29.06 40.21
N THR A 66 11.16 -28.44 39.66
CA THR A 66 11.39 -26.98 39.77
C THR A 66 10.44 -26.20 38.86
N ALA A 67 10.14 -26.69 37.65
CA ALA A 67 9.14 -26.13 36.77
C ALA A 67 7.73 -26.25 37.33
N GLN A 68 7.41 -27.36 37.99
CA GLN A 68 6.13 -27.58 38.69
C GLN A 68 5.97 -26.61 39.88
N GLN A 69 7.01 -26.41 40.69
CA GLN A 69 6.99 -25.42 41.77
C GLN A 69 6.89 -23.98 41.28
N ALA A 70 7.55 -23.63 40.17
CA ALA A 70 7.40 -22.32 39.55
C ALA A 70 6.00 -22.10 39.00
N TYR A 71 5.38 -23.13 38.42
CA TYR A 71 4.00 -23.08 37.94
C TYR A 71 2.99 -22.93 39.09
N GLU A 72 3.17 -23.64 40.18
CA GLU A 72 2.31 -23.51 41.38
C GLU A 72 2.43 -22.14 42.04
N VAL A 73 3.63 -21.59 42.15
CA VAL A 73 3.86 -20.23 42.67
C VAL A 73 3.21 -19.17 41.73
N THR A 74 3.26 -19.37 40.41
CA THR A 74 2.63 -18.47 39.47
C THR A 74 1.10 -18.53 39.54
N GLN A 75 0.52 -19.70 39.72
CA GLN A 75 -0.91 -19.90 39.97
C GLN A 75 -1.37 -19.25 41.27
N GLU A 76 -0.59 -19.40 42.36
CA GLU A 76 -0.88 -18.79 43.64
C GLU A 76 -0.80 -17.25 43.63
N VAL A 77 0.17 -16.72 42.89
CA VAL A 77 0.31 -15.26 42.65
C VAL A 77 -0.88 -14.75 41.83
N ALA A 78 -1.29 -15.47 40.77
CA ALA A 78 -2.44 -15.12 39.95
C ALA A 78 -3.76 -15.14 40.77
N ALA A 79 -3.95 -16.14 41.62
CA ALA A 79 -5.14 -16.26 42.49
C ALA A 79 -5.19 -15.16 43.59
N ARG A 80 -4.04 -14.83 44.19
CA ARG A 80 -3.93 -13.70 45.15
C ARG A 80 -4.18 -12.36 44.46
N ARG A 81 -3.80 -12.22 43.19
CA ARG A 81 -4.04 -11.03 42.37
C ARG A 81 -5.51 -10.84 42.07
N GLN A 82 -6.20 -11.90 41.65
CA GLN A 82 -7.64 -11.86 41.36
C GLN A 82 -8.46 -11.44 42.61
N LYS A 83 -8.04 -11.86 43.78
CA LYS A 83 -8.66 -11.46 45.05
C LYS A 83 -8.34 -10.00 45.43
N ARG A 84 -7.13 -9.48 45.11
CA ARG A 84 -6.76 -8.07 45.29
C ARG A 84 -7.45 -7.15 44.29
N MET A 85 -7.61 -7.56 43.04
CA MET A 85 -8.33 -6.80 42.03
C MET A 85 -9.81 -6.62 42.38
N ALA A 86 -10.44 -7.65 42.91
CA ALA A 86 -11.81 -7.55 43.41
C ALA A 86 -11.96 -6.61 44.62
N GLN A 87 -10.93 -6.52 45.49
CA GLN A 87 -10.91 -5.55 46.59
C GLN A 87 -10.59 -4.12 46.12
N GLN A 88 -9.70 -3.95 45.13
CA GLN A 88 -9.34 -2.62 44.61
C GLN A 88 -10.43 -2.01 43.69
N ALA A 89 -11.22 -2.84 43.04
CA ALA A 89 -12.40 -2.39 42.30
C ALA A 89 -13.46 -1.78 43.23
N ALA A 90 -13.56 -2.29 44.45
CA ALA A 90 -14.44 -1.75 45.49
C ALA A 90 -13.89 -0.48 46.18
N GLU A 91 -12.56 -0.26 46.18
CA GLU A 91 -11.93 0.95 46.71
C GLU A 91 -11.72 2.04 45.67
N ALA A 92 -11.70 1.73 44.36
CA ALA A 92 -11.49 2.67 43.28
C ALA A 92 -12.69 3.58 43.00
N GLU A 93 -13.89 3.17 43.42
CA GLU A 93 -15.09 4.03 43.41
C GLU A 93 -14.99 5.21 44.41
N LEU A 94 -14.03 5.20 45.34
CA LEU A 94 -13.95 6.21 46.40
C LEU A 94 -12.83 7.24 46.27
N LYS A 95 -11.94 7.15 45.28
CA LYS A 95 -10.81 8.11 45.12
C LYS A 95 -10.48 8.44 43.65
N ALA A 96 -11.32 9.23 43.04
CA ALA A 96 -10.92 10.05 41.91
C ALA A 96 -10.19 11.29 42.42
N THR A 97 -8.97 11.46 41.97
CA THR A 97 -8.05 12.63 41.93
C THR A 97 -6.71 12.37 42.55
N VAL A 98 -5.69 12.21 41.76
CA VAL A 98 -4.40 12.89 41.73
C VAL A 98 -3.57 12.34 40.57
N ILE A 99 -3.20 13.22 39.64
CA ILE A 99 -2.38 12.97 38.44
C ILE A 99 -0.93 12.70 38.89
N LYS A 100 -0.36 11.59 38.45
CA LYS A 100 1.09 11.32 38.47
C LYS A 100 1.59 10.91 37.10
N ASP A 101 2.70 11.54 36.71
CA ASP A 101 3.37 11.56 35.43
C ASP A 101 3.66 10.15 34.85
N PRO A 102 3.14 9.76 33.67
CA PRO A 102 3.29 8.43 33.10
C PRO A 102 4.66 8.16 32.46
N LEU A 103 5.43 9.20 32.11
CA LEU A 103 6.71 9.07 31.39
C LEU A 103 7.83 8.42 32.20
N LEU A 104 7.82 8.58 33.53
CA LEU A 104 8.88 8.02 34.39
C LEU A 104 8.75 6.50 34.58
N ALA A 105 7.54 5.97 34.47
CA ALA A 105 7.28 4.53 34.59
C ALA A 105 7.67 3.77 33.28
N GLN A 106 7.47 4.39 32.13
CA GLN A 106 7.77 3.81 30.82
C GLN A 106 9.29 3.70 30.59
N ASN A 107 10.07 4.72 30.95
CA ASN A 107 11.53 4.69 30.85
C ASN A 107 12.19 3.63 31.77
N ARG A 108 11.61 3.33 32.93
CA ARG A 108 12.12 2.27 33.83
C ARG A 108 11.81 0.86 33.31
N ALA A 109 10.67 0.67 32.65
CA ALA A 109 10.31 -0.62 32.03
C ALA A 109 11.21 -0.93 30.84
N LEU A 110 11.49 0.05 29.98
CA LEU A 110 12.41 -0.06 28.83
C LEU A 110 13.84 -0.34 29.26
N SER A 111 14.31 0.30 30.34
CA SER A 111 15.66 0.04 30.88
C SER A 111 15.79 -1.37 31.45
N ALA A 112 14.77 -1.90 32.11
CA ALA A 112 14.75 -3.29 32.61
C ALA A 112 14.73 -4.30 31.45
N PHE A 113 14.01 -4.02 30.39
CA PHE A 113 13.97 -4.86 29.17
C PHE A 113 15.32 -4.87 28.44
N ALA A 114 15.99 -3.74 28.31
CA ALA A 114 17.32 -3.63 27.70
C ALA A 114 18.39 -4.42 28.48
N VAL A 115 18.32 -4.41 29.83
CA VAL A 115 19.22 -5.21 30.66
C VAL A 115 18.99 -6.71 30.51
N LEU A 116 17.72 -7.16 30.37
CA LEU A 116 17.39 -8.56 30.11
C LEU A 116 17.88 -9.02 28.74
N LEU A 117 17.78 -8.18 27.73
CA LEU A 117 18.26 -8.46 26.37
C LEU A 117 19.79 -8.58 26.33
N LEU A 118 20.51 -7.71 27.05
CA LEU A 118 21.98 -7.78 27.20
C LEU A 118 22.41 -9.05 27.93
N LEU A 119 21.68 -9.48 28.94
CA LEU A 119 21.99 -10.73 29.64
C LEU A 119 21.72 -11.96 28.76
N ALA A 120 20.67 -11.95 27.94
CA ALA A 120 20.42 -12.99 26.98
C ALA A 120 21.51 -13.07 25.91
N LEU A 121 21.99 -11.96 25.41
CA LEU A 121 23.09 -11.86 24.45
C LEU A 121 24.40 -12.40 25.05
N LEU A 122 24.68 -12.10 26.31
CA LEU A 122 25.86 -12.59 27.03
C LEU A 122 25.84 -14.12 27.17
N VAL A 123 24.66 -14.72 27.40
CA VAL A 123 24.48 -16.17 27.47
C VAL A 123 24.77 -16.82 26.12
N VAL A 124 24.30 -16.21 25.02
CA VAL A 124 24.59 -16.69 23.63
C VAL A 124 26.08 -16.65 23.35
N VAL A 125 26.77 -15.56 23.68
CA VAL A 125 28.21 -15.40 23.48
C VAL A 125 29.01 -16.43 24.33
N VAL A 126 28.60 -16.70 25.56
CA VAL A 126 29.25 -17.70 26.41
C VAL A 126 29.01 -19.11 25.87
N LEU A 127 27.83 -19.42 25.28
CA LEU A 127 27.57 -20.71 24.66
C LEU A 127 28.36 -20.90 23.35
N GLU A 128 28.56 -19.85 22.55
CA GLU A 128 29.41 -19.91 21.35
C GLU A 128 30.88 -20.08 21.70
N THR A 129 31.38 -19.44 22.74
CA THR A 129 32.80 -19.57 23.16
C THR A 129 33.10 -20.92 23.79
N THR A 130 32.14 -21.64 24.35
CA THR A 130 32.32 -22.98 24.92
C THR A 130 32.23 -24.12 23.89
N ASN A 131 31.69 -23.84 22.70
CA ASN A 131 31.55 -24.86 21.62
C ASN A 131 32.71 -24.87 20.60
N ASN A 132 33.72 -24.00 20.78
CA ASN A 132 34.79 -23.80 19.78
C ASN A 132 36.12 -24.52 20.10
N ASP A 133 36.14 -25.55 20.93
CA ASP A 133 37.34 -26.30 21.29
C ASP A 133 37.42 -27.66 20.57
N GLN A 134 37.10 -27.73 19.30
CA GLN A 134 37.51 -28.83 18.42
C GLN A 134 37.61 -28.31 16.98
N ASN A 135 38.76 -27.71 16.62
CA ASN A 135 39.32 -27.92 15.29
C ASN A 135 40.74 -27.36 15.18
N THR A 136 41.64 -28.27 14.79
CA THR A 136 43.06 -28.14 14.57
C THR A 136 43.41 -27.16 13.44
N VAL A 137 44.41 -26.33 13.69
CA VAL A 137 45.04 -25.38 12.76
C VAL A 137 45.90 -26.14 11.73
N PRO A 138 45.80 -25.87 10.42
CA PRO A 138 46.86 -26.17 9.46
C PRO A 138 47.82 -24.97 9.31
N PRO A 139 49.07 -25.19 8.90
CA PRO A 139 50.17 -24.23 9.03
C PRO A 139 50.18 -23.15 7.96
N ALA A 140 50.81 -22.04 8.31
CA ALA A 140 51.01 -20.84 7.49
C ALA A 140 51.77 -21.16 6.17
N VAL A 141 51.28 -20.56 5.08
CA VAL A 141 51.99 -20.53 3.79
C VAL A 141 52.38 -19.10 3.46
N GLY A 142 53.63 -19.01 3.05
CA GLY A 142 54.42 -17.81 2.89
C GLY A 142 54.09 -16.97 1.64
N ALA A 143 54.81 -15.91 1.63
CA ALA A 143 54.97 -14.77 0.76
C ALA A 143 54.69 -14.94 -0.75
N TRP A 144 54.09 -13.89 -1.30
CA TRP A 144 53.89 -13.63 -2.73
C TRP A 144 55.22 -13.39 -3.47
N PRO A 145 55.44 -13.99 -4.63
CA PRO A 145 56.46 -13.54 -5.59
C PRO A 145 55.86 -12.70 -6.70
N GLN A 146 56.62 -11.69 -7.09
CA GLN A 146 56.32 -10.74 -8.16
C GLN A 146 56.30 -11.37 -9.56
N SER A 147 55.53 -10.73 -10.41
CA SER A 147 55.21 -11.00 -11.80
C SER A 147 56.43 -11.13 -12.71
N ARG A 148 56.43 -12.18 -13.55
CA ARG A 148 57.06 -12.16 -14.88
C ARG A 148 56.02 -12.60 -15.90
N GLY A 149 55.84 -11.76 -16.94
CA GLY A 149 54.89 -11.99 -18.00
C GLY A 149 55.18 -13.29 -18.78
N THR A 150 54.15 -14.00 -19.08
CA THR A 150 54.09 -15.09 -20.04
C THR A 150 52.96 -14.87 -21.05
N PRO A 151 53.09 -15.36 -22.28
CA PRO A 151 52.24 -14.95 -23.41
C PRO A 151 50.79 -15.42 -23.26
N VAL A 152 49.88 -14.59 -23.77
CA VAL A 152 48.44 -14.87 -23.85
C VAL A 152 48.21 -16.18 -24.61
N PRO A 153 47.50 -17.15 -24.02
CA PRO A 153 47.03 -18.31 -24.78
C PRO A 153 45.86 -17.87 -25.68
N THR A 154 45.93 -18.27 -26.93
CA THR A 154 44.89 -18.20 -27.93
C THR A 154 43.57 -18.67 -27.36
N ALA A 155 42.50 -17.86 -27.56
CA ALA A 155 41.17 -18.13 -27.11
C ALA A 155 40.71 -19.54 -27.52
N LEU A 156 40.57 -20.41 -26.54
CA LEU A 156 39.74 -21.60 -26.67
C LEU A 156 38.28 -21.13 -26.76
N PHE A 157 37.60 -21.48 -27.84
CA PHE A 157 36.16 -21.28 -27.98
C PHE A 157 35.47 -21.83 -26.73
N PRO A 158 34.56 -21.08 -26.12
CA PRO A 158 33.80 -21.60 -24.99
C PRO A 158 33.07 -22.86 -25.47
N THR A 159 33.26 -23.96 -24.76
CA THR A 159 32.39 -25.14 -24.89
C THR A 159 30.95 -24.66 -24.84
N PRO A 160 30.08 -25.10 -25.76
CA PRO A 160 28.67 -24.72 -25.70
C PRO A 160 28.14 -25.13 -24.31
N ILE A 161 27.69 -24.17 -23.56
CA ILE A 161 26.91 -24.40 -22.33
C ILE A 161 25.78 -25.33 -22.76
N PRO A 162 25.51 -26.45 -22.09
CA PRO A 162 24.38 -27.29 -22.42
C PRO A 162 23.17 -26.38 -22.39
N SER A 163 22.46 -26.27 -23.53
CA SER A 163 21.22 -25.54 -23.66
C SER A 163 20.32 -26.07 -22.58
N SER A 164 20.01 -25.22 -21.58
CA SER A 164 18.95 -25.52 -20.64
C SER A 164 17.74 -25.92 -21.46
N THR A 165 17.14 -27.05 -21.14
CA THR A 165 15.84 -27.44 -21.70
C THR A 165 14.97 -26.21 -21.65
N PRO A 166 14.37 -25.70 -22.74
CA PRO A 166 13.55 -24.53 -22.69
C PRO A 166 12.49 -24.75 -21.60
N VAL A 167 12.48 -23.91 -20.57
CA VAL A 167 11.35 -23.87 -19.63
C VAL A 167 10.12 -23.68 -20.53
N PRO A 168 9.08 -24.51 -20.44
CA PRO A 168 7.89 -24.30 -21.24
C PRO A 168 7.40 -22.89 -20.99
N ASP A 169 7.19 -22.14 -22.07
CA ASP A 169 6.60 -20.82 -22.00
C ASP A 169 5.26 -20.95 -21.25
N PRO A 170 5.10 -20.31 -20.08
CA PRO A 170 3.87 -20.45 -19.29
C PRO A 170 2.62 -20.12 -20.10
N LEU A 171 2.73 -19.24 -21.10
CA LEU A 171 1.63 -18.82 -21.96
C LEU A 171 1.28 -19.84 -23.06
N ARG A 172 2.08 -20.87 -23.28
CA ARG A 172 1.73 -21.96 -24.22
C ARG A 172 0.67 -22.93 -23.70
N VAL A 173 0.17 -22.71 -22.49
CA VAL A 173 -0.95 -23.47 -21.93
C VAL A 173 -2.23 -23.27 -22.76
N GLY A 174 -2.33 -22.15 -23.48
CA GLY A 174 -3.51 -21.80 -24.27
C GLY A 174 -4.60 -21.12 -23.44
N GLY A 175 -5.78 -21.00 -24.03
CA GLY A 175 -6.89 -20.29 -23.40
C GLY A 175 -6.94 -18.81 -23.75
N SER A 176 -7.72 -18.05 -23.00
CA SER A 176 -7.97 -16.63 -23.24
C SER A 176 -7.85 -15.82 -21.96
N LEU A 177 -7.17 -14.69 -22.06
CA LEU A 177 -7.03 -13.70 -21.01
C LEU A 177 -7.97 -12.54 -21.31
N ALA A 178 -8.84 -12.16 -20.36
CA ALA A 178 -9.57 -10.91 -20.37
C ALA A 178 -8.90 -9.92 -19.40
N TYR A 179 -9.01 -8.63 -19.67
CA TYR A 179 -8.47 -7.58 -18.82
C TYR A 179 -9.16 -6.25 -19.11
N THR A 180 -9.10 -5.34 -18.17
CA THR A 180 -9.45 -3.93 -18.34
C THR A 180 -8.28 -3.21 -19.01
N LEU A 181 -8.52 -2.41 -20.06
CA LEU A 181 -7.53 -1.52 -20.64
C LEU A 181 -7.99 -0.08 -20.50
N HIS A 182 -7.18 0.72 -19.83
CA HIS A 182 -7.39 2.16 -19.68
C HIS A 182 -6.74 2.91 -20.84
N GLU A 183 -7.55 3.43 -21.73
CA GLU A 183 -7.11 4.12 -22.94
C GLU A 183 -7.89 5.43 -23.13
N ASN A 184 -7.20 6.57 -23.30
CA ASN A 184 -7.81 7.90 -23.49
C ASN A 184 -8.83 8.29 -22.38
N GLY A 185 -8.52 7.96 -21.12
CA GLY A 185 -9.39 8.30 -19.98
C GLY A 185 -10.66 7.47 -19.89
N GLN A 186 -10.69 6.29 -20.50
CA GLN A 186 -11.80 5.35 -20.46
C GLN A 186 -11.30 3.93 -20.24
N ASP A 187 -12.05 3.15 -19.47
CA ASP A 187 -11.85 1.73 -19.26
C ASP A 187 -12.74 0.91 -20.17
N ASP A 188 -12.12 0.02 -20.97
CA ASP A 188 -12.82 -0.95 -21.81
C ASP A 188 -12.31 -2.37 -21.54
N LEU A 189 -13.16 -3.36 -21.79
CA LEU A 189 -12.78 -4.77 -21.71
C LEU A 189 -12.09 -5.22 -22.99
N TRP A 190 -10.97 -5.89 -22.82
CA TRP A 190 -10.18 -6.49 -23.88
C TRP A 190 -9.92 -7.96 -23.58
N ALA A 191 -9.68 -8.74 -24.62
CA ALA A 191 -9.22 -10.11 -24.48
C ALA A 191 -8.11 -10.43 -25.49
N ILE A 192 -7.28 -11.40 -25.12
CA ILE A 192 -6.26 -11.96 -26.01
C ILE A 192 -6.27 -13.47 -25.89
N GLY A 193 -6.28 -14.17 -27.03
CA GLY A 193 -5.97 -15.59 -27.05
C GLY A 193 -4.50 -15.78 -26.75
N VAL A 194 -4.18 -16.59 -25.74
CA VAL A 194 -2.82 -16.72 -25.22
C VAL A 194 -1.82 -17.26 -26.25
N ALA A 195 -2.29 -17.90 -27.32
CA ALA A 195 -1.49 -18.30 -28.47
C ALA A 195 -1.54 -17.29 -29.64
N GLU A 196 -2.26 -16.18 -29.50
CA GLU A 196 -2.48 -15.17 -30.52
C GLU A 196 -1.72 -13.88 -30.19
N SER A 197 -1.39 -13.09 -31.19
CA SER A 197 -0.51 -11.93 -31.02
C SER A 197 -1.24 -10.58 -30.95
N ALA A 198 -2.55 -10.56 -31.12
CA ALA A 198 -3.31 -9.31 -31.17
C ALA A 198 -4.46 -9.33 -30.15
N PRO A 199 -4.50 -8.35 -29.22
CA PRO A 199 -5.64 -8.17 -28.34
C PRO A 199 -6.87 -7.73 -29.12
N LEU A 200 -8.04 -8.15 -28.65
CA LEU A 200 -9.35 -7.83 -29.21
C LEU A 200 -10.15 -7.03 -28.20
N ARG A 201 -10.72 -5.91 -28.61
CA ARG A 201 -11.66 -5.14 -27.79
C ARG A 201 -12.99 -5.92 -27.70
N LEU A 202 -13.51 -6.08 -26.50
CA LEU A 202 -14.78 -6.76 -26.23
C LEU A 202 -15.95 -5.80 -26.06
N THR A 203 -15.69 -4.60 -25.53
CA THR A 203 -16.71 -3.57 -25.27
C THR A 203 -16.36 -2.26 -25.95
N ASN A 204 -17.36 -1.41 -26.19
CA ASN A 204 -17.19 -0.11 -26.81
C ASN A 204 -18.28 0.89 -26.36
N SER A 205 -18.78 0.76 -25.16
CA SER A 205 -19.67 1.75 -24.55
C SER A 205 -18.90 3.05 -24.32
N PRO A 206 -19.52 4.23 -24.33
CA PRO A 206 -18.87 5.46 -23.86
C PRO A 206 -18.75 5.55 -22.30
N ALA A 207 -19.24 4.53 -21.59
CA ALA A 207 -19.10 4.34 -20.16
C ALA A 207 -17.92 3.41 -19.88
N ASP A 208 -17.42 3.42 -18.65
CA ASP A 208 -16.33 2.56 -18.21
C ASP A 208 -16.82 1.13 -17.96
N GLU A 209 -16.01 0.17 -18.36
CA GLU A 209 -16.17 -1.25 -18.12
C GLU A 209 -14.88 -1.84 -17.56
N ARG A 210 -14.98 -2.58 -16.43
CA ARG A 210 -13.80 -3.13 -15.74
C ARG A 210 -14.10 -4.40 -14.96
N ASP A 211 -13.08 -4.93 -14.32
CA ASP A 211 -13.13 -6.12 -13.46
C ASP A 211 -13.71 -7.36 -14.22
N PRO A 212 -13.19 -7.73 -15.39
CA PRO A 212 -13.73 -8.88 -16.13
C PRO A 212 -13.44 -10.19 -15.38
N ALA A 213 -14.44 -11.08 -15.31
CA ALA A 213 -14.33 -12.40 -14.73
C ALA A 213 -14.98 -13.47 -15.64
N TRP A 214 -14.20 -14.46 -16.07
CA TRP A 214 -14.70 -15.56 -16.90
C TRP A 214 -15.60 -16.51 -16.11
N SER A 215 -16.70 -16.91 -16.70
CA SER A 215 -17.45 -18.06 -16.20
C SER A 215 -16.59 -19.33 -16.28
N PRO A 216 -16.83 -20.35 -15.42
CA PRO A 216 -16.02 -21.56 -15.37
C PRO A 216 -15.95 -22.32 -16.72
N ASP A 217 -16.96 -22.18 -17.57
CA ASP A 217 -17.01 -22.75 -18.92
C ASP A 217 -16.39 -21.85 -20.00
N GLY A 218 -16.00 -20.60 -19.64
CA GLY A 218 -15.45 -19.62 -20.57
C GLY A 218 -16.43 -19.05 -21.58
N ALA A 219 -17.73 -19.31 -21.44
CA ALA A 219 -18.75 -18.86 -22.40
C ALA A 219 -19.28 -17.46 -22.08
N ARG A 220 -19.18 -17.04 -20.80
CA ARG A 220 -19.69 -15.76 -20.32
C ARG A 220 -18.59 -14.98 -19.61
N LEU A 221 -18.72 -13.65 -19.62
CA LEU A 221 -17.85 -12.73 -18.92
C LEU A 221 -18.72 -11.86 -18.01
N ALA A 222 -18.50 -11.90 -16.69
CA ALA A 222 -19.07 -10.94 -15.76
C ALA A 222 -18.15 -9.72 -15.67
N PHE A 223 -18.68 -8.53 -15.46
CA PHE A 223 -17.91 -7.31 -15.36
C PHE A 223 -18.71 -6.19 -14.69
N ALA A 224 -18.02 -5.16 -14.20
CA ALA A 224 -18.62 -3.95 -13.69
C ALA A 224 -18.70 -2.87 -14.78
N SER A 225 -19.76 -2.08 -14.80
CA SER A 225 -19.91 -0.93 -15.70
C SER A 225 -20.80 0.16 -15.10
N ASN A 226 -20.49 1.43 -15.40
CA ASN A 226 -21.25 2.59 -14.98
C ASN A 226 -22.25 3.09 -16.08
N ARG A 227 -22.53 2.28 -17.10
CA ARG A 227 -23.34 2.63 -18.30
C ARG A 227 -24.78 3.06 -17.99
N ASP A 228 -25.34 2.65 -16.88
CA ASP A 228 -26.69 2.99 -16.45
C ASP A 228 -26.73 4.04 -15.31
N GLY A 229 -25.60 4.74 -15.09
CA GLY A 229 -25.48 5.91 -14.21
C GLY A 229 -24.84 5.64 -12.84
N ASN A 230 -24.65 4.37 -12.46
CA ASN A 230 -23.86 3.92 -11.32
C ASN A 230 -23.17 2.60 -11.68
N TRP A 231 -22.20 2.21 -10.90
CA TRP A 231 -21.48 0.95 -11.10
C TRP A 231 -22.35 -0.24 -10.73
N GLU A 232 -22.56 -1.12 -11.70
CA GLU A 232 -23.41 -2.30 -11.60
C GLU A 232 -22.72 -3.48 -12.28
N LEU A 233 -23.18 -4.69 -11.98
CA LEU A 233 -22.68 -5.91 -12.62
C LEU A 233 -23.47 -6.24 -13.88
N TYR A 234 -22.74 -6.70 -14.89
CA TYR A 234 -23.25 -7.15 -16.18
C TYR A 234 -22.65 -8.51 -16.52
N ILE A 235 -23.38 -9.26 -17.34
CA ILE A 235 -22.91 -10.52 -17.93
C ILE A 235 -22.97 -10.37 -19.44
N MET A 236 -21.85 -10.69 -20.11
CA MET A 236 -21.74 -10.77 -21.56
C MET A 236 -21.71 -12.24 -21.99
N GLU A 237 -22.53 -12.62 -22.96
CA GLU A 237 -22.38 -13.84 -23.74
C GLU A 237 -21.30 -13.61 -24.79
N VAL A 238 -20.14 -14.24 -24.65
CA VAL A 238 -18.94 -13.88 -25.44
C VAL A 238 -19.04 -14.20 -26.92
N ASP A 239 -19.81 -15.24 -27.29
CA ASP A 239 -20.02 -15.64 -28.68
C ASP A 239 -20.90 -14.66 -29.45
N THR A 240 -21.87 -14.02 -28.79
CA THR A 240 -22.83 -13.09 -29.39
C THR A 240 -22.56 -11.63 -29.08
N GLY A 241 -21.77 -11.34 -28.06
CA GLY A 241 -21.59 -10.00 -27.51
C GLY A 241 -22.83 -9.44 -26.77
N ALA A 242 -23.84 -10.29 -26.50
CA ALA A 242 -25.06 -9.87 -25.82
C ALA A 242 -24.78 -9.60 -24.34
N ILE A 243 -25.11 -8.39 -23.89
CA ILE A 243 -24.86 -7.93 -22.51
C ILE A 243 -26.19 -7.84 -21.76
N THR A 244 -26.22 -8.39 -20.55
CA THR A 244 -27.38 -8.37 -19.66
C THR A 244 -26.97 -7.81 -18.32
N ARG A 245 -27.69 -6.79 -17.81
CA ARG A 245 -27.49 -6.24 -16.47
C ARG A 245 -27.97 -7.24 -15.42
N LEU A 246 -27.15 -7.44 -14.38
CA LEU A 246 -27.40 -8.40 -13.30
C LEU A 246 -27.89 -7.73 -12.02
N THR A 247 -27.34 -6.57 -11.65
CA THR A 247 -27.69 -5.82 -10.43
C THR A 247 -28.44 -4.53 -10.75
N TYR A 248 -29.19 -4.01 -9.77
CA TYR A 248 -30.05 -2.83 -9.92
C TYR A 248 -30.12 -2.04 -8.62
N THR A 249 -29.01 -1.88 -7.93
CA THR A 249 -28.97 -1.14 -6.67
C THR A 249 -28.51 0.31 -6.89
N PRO A 250 -28.80 1.24 -5.98
CA PRO A 250 -28.24 2.60 -6.08
C PRO A 250 -26.80 2.68 -5.60
N GLY A 251 -26.21 1.58 -5.11
CA GLY A 251 -24.84 1.51 -4.61
C GLY A 251 -23.82 1.25 -5.71
N PHE A 252 -22.58 1.13 -5.29
CA PHE A 252 -21.48 0.66 -6.12
C PHE A 252 -21.41 -0.86 -6.05
N GLU A 253 -21.21 -1.53 -7.19
CA GLU A 253 -20.88 -2.95 -7.31
C GLU A 253 -19.71 -3.15 -8.27
N GLY A 254 -18.75 -4.02 -7.89
CA GLY A 254 -17.55 -4.30 -8.66
C GLY A 254 -16.89 -5.63 -8.32
N ALA A 255 -15.76 -5.91 -8.95
CA ALA A 255 -14.91 -7.08 -8.72
C ALA A 255 -15.69 -8.42 -8.66
N PRO A 256 -16.45 -8.79 -9.71
CA PRO A 256 -17.21 -10.06 -9.72
C PRO A 256 -16.27 -11.27 -9.80
N THR A 257 -16.66 -12.38 -9.13
CA THR A 257 -16.01 -13.68 -9.25
C THR A 257 -17.06 -14.79 -9.27
N TRP A 258 -16.89 -15.78 -10.15
CA TRP A 258 -17.88 -16.85 -10.34
C TRP A 258 -17.70 -17.98 -9.33
N SER A 259 -18.82 -18.56 -8.89
CA SER A 259 -18.78 -19.87 -8.25
C SER A 259 -18.34 -20.95 -9.26
N PRO A 260 -17.65 -22.02 -8.83
CA PRO A 260 -17.12 -23.05 -9.74
C PRO A 260 -18.18 -23.80 -10.56
N ASP A 261 -19.42 -23.81 -10.10
CA ASP A 261 -20.58 -24.37 -10.83
C ASP A 261 -21.24 -23.36 -11.78
N GLY A 262 -20.78 -22.11 -11.78
CA GLY A 262 -21.32 -21.03 -12.58
C GLY A 262 -22.71 -20.54 -12.18
N ALA A 263 -23.24 -20.96 -11.03
CA ALA A 263 -24.59 -20.63 -10.58
C ALA A 263 -24.68 -19.29 -9.83
N TYR A 264 -23.57 -18.84 -9.26
CA TYR A 264 -23.50 -17.62 -8.45
C TYR A 264 -22.30 -16.76 -8.83
N ILE A 265 -22.39 -15.49 -8.47
CA ILE A 265 -21.30 -14.49 -8.52
C ILE A 265 -21.15 -13.89 -7.15
N ALA A 266 -19.92 -13.88 -6.60
CA ALA A 266 -19.56 -13.04 -5.47
C ALA A 266 -18.97 -11.73 -6.00
N TYR A 267 -19.18 -10.64 -5.27
CA TYR A 267 -18.76 -9.31 -5.70
C TYR A 267 -18.63 -8.36 -4.51
N GLU A 268 -17.90 -7.28 -4.65
CA GLU A 268 -17.87 -6.20 -3.67
C GLU A 268 -19.01 -5.22 -3.93
N GLY A 269 -19.71 -4.81 -2.87
CA GLY A 269 -20.83 -3.87 -2.96
C GLY A 269 -20.81 -2.86 -1.83
N TYR A 270 -21.16 -1.60 -2.14
CA TYR A 270 -21.22 -0.55 -1.15
C TYR A 270 -22.57 -0.55 -0.44
N ASN A 271 -22.54 -0.78 0.86
CA ASN A 271 -23.72 -0.77 1.71
C ASN A 271 -23.99 0.65 2.19
N ASN A 272 -25.06 1.27 1.67
CA ASN A 272 -25.44 2.64 2.02
C ASN A 272 -25.86 2.82 3.50
N ASP A 273 -26.29 1.75 4.19
CA ASP A 273 -26.70 1.82 5.60
C ASP A 273 -25.49 1.82 6.54
N THR A 274 -24.52 0.94 6.29
CA THR A 274 -23.24 0.86 7.05
C THR A 274 -22.19 1.82 6.50
N GLN A 275 -22.33 2.28 5.27
CA GLN A 275 -21.40 3.15 4.53
C GLN A 275 -20.03 2.50 4.36
N ASP A 276 -20.03 1.20 4.05
CA ASP A 276 -18.83 0.37 3.92
C ASP A 276 -18.95 -0.58 2.74
N LEU A 277 -17.81 -1.10 2.27
CA LEU A 277 -17.72 -2.12 1.23
C LEU A 277 -17.75 -3.49 1.86
N ASP A 278 -18.61 -4.36 1.36
CA ASP A 278 -18.78 -5.75 1.80
C ASP A 278 -18.85 -6.70 0.61
N ILE A 279 -18.63 -7.98 0.89
CA ILE A 279 -18.80 -9.05 -0.10
C ILE A 279 -20.26 -9.49 -0.12
N TYR A 280 -20.80 -9.57 -1.32
CA TYR A 280 -22.16 -10.05 -1.62
C TYR A 280 -22.12 -11.26 -2.54
N ILE A 281 -23.17 -12.05 -2.51
CA ILE A 281 -23.36 -13.21 -3.39
C ILE A 281 -24.74 -13.10 -4.07
N ILE A 282 -24.78 -13.23 -5.40
CA ILE A 282 -26.00 -13.15 -6.20
C ILE A 282 -26.07 -14.32 -7.19
N SER A 283 -27.27 -14.72 -7.60
CA SER A 283 -27.42 -15.71 -8.68
C SER A 283 -26.90 -15.14 -10.01
N SER A 284 -26.21 -15.97 -10.79
CA SER A 284 -25.78 -15.60 -12.15
C SER A 284 -26.93 -15.63 -13.19
N ASP A 285 -28.10 -16.17 -12.82
CA ASP A 285 -29.32 -16.09 -13.61
C ASP A 285 -30.03 -14.75 -13.31
N PRO A 286 -30.16 -13.82 -14.27
CA PRO A 286 -30.76 -12.52 -14.04
C PRO A 286 -32.21 -12.59 -13.51
N ALA A 287 -32.97 -13.61 -13.86
CA ALA A 287 -34.35 -13.77 -13.38
C ALA A 287 -34.37 -14.20 -11.91
N LEU A 288 -33.45 -15.05 -11.49
CA LEU A 288 -33.28 -15.43 -10.09
C LEU A 288 -32.67 -14.28 -9.27
N ALA A 289 -31.68 -13.59 -9.80
CA ALA A 289 -31.08 -12.40 -9.19
C ALA A 289 -32.14 -11.33 -8.88
N ALA A 290 -32.99 -11.01 -9.86
CA ALA A 290 -34.07 -10.04 -9.69
C ALA A 290 -35.15 -10.48 -8.68
N ARG A 291 -35.35 -11.80 -8.51
CA ARG A 291 -36.35 -12.37 -7.59
C ARG A 291 -35.84 -12.45 -6.15
N ASP A 292 -34.64 -12.94 -5.96
CA ASP A 292 -34.10 -13.35 -4.65
C ASP A 292 -33.17 -12.28 -4.06
N GLY A 293 -32.63 -11.37 -4.89
CA GLY A 293 -31.67 -10.35 -4.49
C GLY A 293 -30.30 -10.94 -4.14
N ALA A 294 -29.42 -10.07 -3.66
CA ALA A 294 -28.08 -10.46 -3.23
C ALA A 294 -28.07 -10.78 -1.72
N LEU A 295 -27.24 -11.75 -1.34
CA LEU A 295 -26.95 -12.09 0.04
C LEU A 295 -25.65 -11.40 0.46
N ARG A 296 -25.68 -10.58 1.50
CA ARG A 296 -24.47 -10.03 2.11
C ARG A 296 -23.74 -11.12 2.87
N ALA A 297 -22.45 -11.33 2.57
CA ALA A 297 -21.62 -12.38 3.10
C ALA A 297 -20.67 -11.90 4.22
N THR A 298 -20.25 -10.62 4.18
CA THR A 298 -19.39 -10.01 5.21
C THR A 298 -20.08 -8.84 5.90
N PHE A 299 -19.66 -8.52 7.14
CA PHE A 299 -20.31 -7.55 8.03
C PHE A 299 -19.32 -6.79 8.92
N ALA A 300 -18.01 -6.95 8.72
CA ALA A 300 -17.02 -6.25 9.51
C ALA A 300 -17.06 -4.74 9.21
N PRO A 301 -16.81 -3.87 10.20
CA PRO A 301 -16.84 -2.42 10.01
C PRO A 301 -15.54 -1.90 9.34
N ALA A 302 -15.10 -2.55 8.30
CA ALA A 302 -13.93 -2.21 7.49
C ALA A 302 -14.15 -2.74 6.08
N PRO A 303 -13.64 -2.06 5.04
CA PRO A 303 -13.81 -2.51 3.68
C PRO A 303 -13.36 -3.95 3.48
N ASP A 304 -14.25 -4.76 2.92
CA ASP A 304 -14.01 -6.10 2.41
C ASP A 304 -14.17 -6.05 0.90
N ILE A 305 -13.09 -6.31 0.16
CA ILE A 305 -12.99 -6.07 -1.27
C ILE A 305 -12.33 -7.24 -2.00
N GLU A 306 -12.41 -7.23 -3.32
CA GLU A 306 -11.70 -8.14 -4.22
C GLU A 306 -11.93 -9.63 -3.86
N PRO A 307 -13.19 -10.09 -3.89
CA PRO A 307 -13.48 -11.49 -3.60
C PRO A 307 -12.92 -12.42 -4.68
N ALA A 308 -12.40 -13.56 -4.27
CA ALA A 308 -12.02 -14.67 -5.14
C ALA A 308 -12.71 -15.95 -4.66
N TRP A 309 -13.57 -16.53 -5.48
CA TRP A 309 -14.27 -17.76 -5.13
C TRP A 309 -13.35 -18.97 -5.22
N GLY A 310 -13.27 -19.74 -4.14
CA GLY A 310 -12.46 -20.96 -4.10
C GLY A 310 -13.00 -22.07 -4.99
N PRO A 311 -12.16 -22.88 -5.65
CA PRO A 311 -12.56 -23.91 -6.62
C PRO A 311 -13.39 -25.04 -6.01
N GLY A 312 -13.35 -25.20 -4.68
CA GLY A 312 -14.25 -26.11 -3.96
C GLY A 312 -15.69 -25.62 -3.83
N GLY A 313 -15.98 -24.37 -4.21
CA GLY A 313 -17.32 -23.76 -4.12
C GLY A 313 -17.77 -23.38 -2.71
N ARG A 314 -16.95 -23.62 -1.68
CA ARG A 314 -17.34 -23.52 -0.26
C ARG A 314 -16.59 -22.45 0.52
N SER A 315 -15.75 -21.68 -0.14
CA SER A 315 -14.97 -20.59 0.48
C SER A 315 -14.76 -19.44 -0.50
N ILE A 316 -14.63 -18.24 0.06
CA ILE A 316 -14.27 -17.02 -0.67
C ILE A 316 -13.05 -16.43 0.03
N ALA A 317 -11.98 -16.19 -0.72
CA ALA A 317 -10.89 -15.34 -0.27
C ALA A 317 -11.23 -13.88 -0.60
N PHE A 318 -10.78 -12.95 0.23
CA PHE A 318 -11.02 -11.52 0.02
C PHE A 318 -9.99 -10.68 0.76
N THR A 319 -9.82 -9.46 0.35
CA THR A 319 -8.97 -8.46 1.01
C THR A 319 -9.79 -7.73 2.08
N SER A 320 -9.23 -7.55 3.29
CA SER A 320 -9.91 -6.85 4.38
C SER A 320 -8.98 -5.98 5.21
N TRP A 321 -9.50 -4.84 5.66
CA TRP A 321 -8.81 -3.90 6.56
C TRP A 321 -9.12 -4.12 8.06
N ARG A 322 -9.87 -5.16 8.41
CA ARG A 322 -10.36 -5.41 9.78
C ARG A 322 -9.29 -5.59 10.85
N THR A 323 -8.04 -5.82 10.47
CA THR A 323 -6.88 -5.94 11.37
C THR A 323 -6.04 -4.65 11.44
N GLY A 324 -6.39 -3.62 10.67
CA GLY A 324 -5.72 -2.30 10.66
C GLY A 324 -4.75 -2.09 9.50
N ASN A 325 -4.46 -3.13 8.71
CA ASN A 325 -3.81 -3.12 7.40
C ASN A 325 -4.60 -4.05 6.47
N GLN A 326 -4.23 -4.09 5.19
CA GLN A 326 -4.82 -5.06 4.25
C GLN A 326 -4.21 -6.42 4.49
N ASP A 327 -5.06 -7.39 4.81
CA ASP A 327 -4.72 -8.81 4.88
C ASP A 327 -5.69 -9.64 4.01
N ILE A 328 -5.23 -10.81 3.57
CA ILE A 328 -6.09 -11.77 2.86
C ILE A 328 -6.81 -12.67 3.87
N PHE A 329 -8.13 -12.65 3.79
CA PHE A 329 -9.02 -13.47 4.61
C PHE A 329 -9.68 -14.57 3.78
N ILE A 330 -10.06 -15.66 4.43
CA ILE A 330 -10.83 -16.75 3.84
C ILE A 330 -12.11 -16.92 4.65
N LEU A 331 -13.26 -16.72 4.01
CA LEU A 331 -14.60 -16.97 4.54
C LEU A 331 -15.05 -18.37 4.14
N SER A 332 -15.47 -19.20 5.12
CA SER A 332 -16.16 -20.47 4.85
C SER A 332 -17.66 -20.23 4.68
N LEU A 333 -18.22 -20.75 3.58
CA LEU A 333 -19.67 -20.70 3.31
C LEU A 333 -20.44 -21.83 3.99
N ASP A 334 -19.75 -22.80 4.61
CA ASP A 334 -20.36 -23.94 5.32
C ASP A 334 -20.69 -23.62 6.78
N GLU A 335 -20.08 -22.59 7.35
CA GLU A 335 -20.18 -22.27 8.75
C GLU A 335 -21.26 -21.22 9.02
N SER A 336 -22.13 -21.51 9.99
CA SER A 336 -23.25 -20.63 10.35
C SER A 336 -22.84 -19.37 11.15
N GLY A 337 -21.55 -19.14 11.34
CA GLY A 337 -21.01 -18.02 12.13
C GLY A 337 -20.78 -16.73 11.33
N GLY A 338 -21.00 -16.77 10.03
CA GLY A 338 -20.73 -15.62 9.14
C GLY A 338 -19.25 -15.25 9.09
N ASP A 339 -18.93 -14.02 8.70
CA ASP A 339 -17.58 -13.51 8.52
C ASP A 339 -16.76 -13.33 9.81
N SER A 340 -17.41 -13.42 10.99
CA SER A 340 -16.68 -13.46 12.29
C SER A 340 -15.78 -14.67 12.45
N LEU A 341 -15.98 -15.70 11.62
CA LEU A 341 -15.16 -16.92 11.53
C LEU A 341 -14.18 -16.88 10.34
N ALA A 342 -14.13 -15.79 9.59
CA ALA A 342 -13.15 -15.65 8.52
C ALA A 342 -11.72 -15.75 9.05
N VAL A 343 -10.91 -16.59 8.40
CA VAL A 343 -9.53 -16.85 8.80
C VAL A 343 -8.60 -15.87 8.10
N ASN A 344 -7.80 -15.11 8.88
CA ASN A 344 -6.74 -14.30 8.33
C ASN A 344 -5.59 -15.20 7.85
N LEU A 345 -5.37 -15.27 6.54
CA LEU A 345 -4.36 -16.12 5.91
C LEU A 345 -2.97 -15.49 6.01
N THR A 346 -2.83 -14.21 5.74
CA THR A 346 -1.53 -13.52 5.68
C THR A 346 -1.09 -13.02 7.04
N ASN A 347 -1.97 -12.36 7.78
CA ASN A 347 -1.80 -11.91 9.17
C ASN A 347 -0.47 -11.17 9.40
N THR A 348 -0.19 -10.18 8.56
CA THR A 348 0.98 -9.33 8.67
C THR A 348 0.64 -8.02 9.40
N SER A 349 1.62 -7.29 9.93
CA SER A 349 1.36 -6.03 10.66
C SER A 349 1.72 -4.78 9.88
N ASP A 350 2.51 -4.92 8.82
CA ASP A 350 3.20 -3.83 8.13
C ASP A 350 3.30 -4.04 6.60
N ILE A 351 2.66 -5.09 6.09
CA ILE A 351 2.51 -5.37 4.66
C ILE A 351 1.03 -5.21 4.32
N ASN A 352 0.73 -4.54 3.23
CA ASN A 352 -0.60 -4.54 2.64
C ASN A 352 -0.65 -5.60 1.56
N GLU A 353 -1.56 -6.55 1.71
CA GLU A 353 -1.82 -7.61 0.75
C GLU A 353 -3.19 -7.43 0.12
N ASP A 354 -3.26 -7.61 -1.20
CA ASP A 354 -4.50 -7.47 -1.98
C ASP A 354 -4.54 -8.45 -3.16
N TYR A 355 -5.64 -8.45 -3.90
CA TYR A 355 -5.88 -9.25 -5.11
C TYR A 355 -5.64 -10.75 -4.89
N PRO A 356 -6.39 -11.42 -4.00
CA PRO A 356 -6.26 -12.87 -3.80
C PRO A 356 -6.74 -13.64 -5.03
N ALA A 357 -6.00 -14.68 -5.43
CA ALA A 357 -6.37 -15.59 -6.51
C ALA A 357 -6.09 -17.04 -6.10
N TRP A 358 -7.10 -17.91 -6.20
CA TRP A 358 -6.97 -19.32 -5.88
C TRP A 358 -6.30 -20.12 -7.00
N SER A 359 -5.41 -21.05 -6.63
CA SER A 359 -5.03 -22.14 -7.55
C SER A 359 -6.25 -23.02 -7.83
N HIS A 360 -6.32 -23.60 -9.03
CA HIS A 360 -7.47 -24.44 -9.42
C HIS A 360 -7.58 -25.72 -8.59
N ASP A 361 -6.48 -26.19 -8.00
CA ASP A 361 -6.48 -27.33 -7.06
C ASP A 361 -6.94 -26.92 -5.64
N GLY A 362 -7.13 -25.63 -5.37
CA GLY A 362 -7.59 -25.08 -4.09
C GLY A 362 -6.59 -25.13 -2.94
N THR A 363 -5.32 -25.44 -3.21
CA THR A 363 -4.31 -25.60 -2.16
C THR A 363 -3.53 -24.33 -1.84
N THR A 364 -3.50 -23.36 -2.77
CA THR A 364 -2.63 -22.18 -2.71
C THR A 364 -3.39 -20.92 -3.11
N ILE A 365 -3.10 -19.81 -2.46
CA ILE A 365 -3.54 -18.48 -2.87
C ILE A 365 -2.32 -17.69 -3.36
N ALA A 366 -2.43 -17.08 -4.54
CA ALA A 366 -1.56 -16.01 -5.01
C ALA A 366 -2.17 -14.66 -4.61
N TYR A 367 -1.36 -13.66 -4.29
CA TYR A 367 -1.80 -12.32 -3.92
C TYR A 367 -0.72 -11.30 -4.19
N SER A 368 -1.07 -10.02 -4.25
CA SER A 368 -0.11 -8.92 -4.29
C SER A 368 0.27 -8.49 -2.88
N GLY A 369 1.49 -8.00 -2.69
CA GLY A 369 1.92 -7.44 -1.42
C GLY A 369 3.03 -6.41 -1.61
N VAL A 370 3.06 -5.39 -0.76
CA VAL A 370 4.07 -4.32 -0.80
C VAL A 370 5.04 -4.48 0.35
N VAL A 371 6.24 -4.99 0.06
CA VAL A 371 7.33 -5.20 1.02
C VAL A 371 8.44 -4.19 0.74
N ASP A 372 8.79 -3.37 1.74
CA ASP A 372 9.83 -2.33 1.62
C ASP A 372 9.60 -1.35 0.43
N GLY A 373 8.33 -1.06 0.11
CA GLY A 373 7.96 -0.20 -1.01
C GLY A 373 8.07 -0.87 -2.39
N VAL A 374 8.28 -2.17 -2.44
CA VAL A 374 8.32 -2.97 -3.68
C VAL A 374 7.09 -3.84 -3.77
N GLU A 375 6.27 -3.59 -4.78
CA GLU A 375 5.10 -4.40 -5.09
C GLU A 375 5.52 -5.73 -5.71
N GLY A 376 5.05 -6.84 -5.13
CA GLY A 376 5.38 -8.19 -5.57
C GLY A 376 4.20 -9.13 -5.48
N VAL A 377 4.23 -10.18 -6.29
CA VAL A 377 3.27 -11.27 -6.28
C VAL A 377 3.83 -12.42 -5.46
N TYR A 378 3.05 -12.89 -4.52
CA TYR A 378 3.39 -13.95 -3.58
C TYR A 378 2.41 -15.11 -3.70
N THR A 379 2.84 -16.30 -3.29
CA THR A 379 1.97 -17.47 -3.12
C THR A 379 2.08 -18.01 -1.69
N LYS A 380 0.96 -18.51 -1.16
CA LYS A 380 0.87 -19.06 0.20
C LYS A 380 -0.04 -20.27 0.25
N PRO A 381 0.40 -21.41 0.83
CA PRO A 381 -0.48 -22.57 1.05
C PRO A 381 -1.59 -22.22 2.04
N VAL A 382 -2.81 -22.64 1.74
CA VAL A 382 -4.01 -22.35 2.54
C VAL A 382 -4.03 -23.17 3.84
N ASP A 383 -3.57 -24.41 3.79
CA ASP A 383 -3.52 -25.32 4.95
C ASP A 383 -2.35 -25.04 5.89
N GLN A 384 -1.45 -24.11 5.53
CA GLN A 384 -0.25 -23.74 6.29
C GLN A 384 -0.16 -22.23 6.51
N PRO A 385 -1.07 -21.62 7.26
CA PRO A 385 -1.08 -20.16 7.46
C PRO A 385 0.19 -19.62 8.12
N ALA A 386 0.95 -20.48 8.83
CA ALA A 386 2.24 -20.12 9.42
C ALA A 386 3.44 -20.22 8.44
N ALA A 387 3.25 -20.79 7.24
CA ALA A 387 4.30 -20.85 6.23
C ALA A 387 4.64 -19.45 5.71
N ALA A 388 5.93 -19.21 5.47
CA ALA A 388 6.36 -17.99 4.82
C ALA A 388 5.84 -17.94 3.38
N PRO A 389 5.39 -16.79 2.89
CA PRO A 389 4.98 -16.65 1.50
C PRO A 389 6.17 -16.82 0.55
N ALA A 390 5.93 -17.35 -0.64
CA ALA A 390 6.92 -17.50 -1.70
C ALA A 390 6.72 -16.39 -2.74
N LEU A 391 7.75 -15.56 -2.98
CA LEU A 391 7.74 -14.53 -4.00
C LEU A 391 7.80 -15.16 -5.39
N VAL A 392 6.88 -14.79 -6.27
CA VAL A 392 6.82 -15.20 -7.69
C VAL A 392 7.55 -14.19 -8.58
N GLY A 393 7.24 -12.90 -8.41
CA GLY A 393 7.85 -11.83 -9.20
C GLY A 393 7.42 -10.45 -8.73
N ARG A 394 7.93 -9.41 -9.39
CA ARG A 394 7.52 -8.01 -9.16
C ARG A 394 6.27 -7.72 -10.01
N GLY A 395 5.27 -7.14 -9.39
CA GLY A 395 4.01 -6.79 -10.03
C GLY A 395 2.82 -7.02 -9.10
N LYS A 396 1.61 -6.97 -9.65
CA LYS A 396 0.34 -7.02 -8.94
C LYS A 396 -0.72 -7.80 -9.71
N MET A 397 -1.90 -8.00 -9.10
CA MET A 397 -3.08 -8.62 -9.71
C MET A 397 -2.77 -10.01 -10.30
N PRO A 398 -2.39 -10.99 -9.46
CA PRO A 398 -2.03 -12.32 -9.91
C PRO A 398 -3.25 -13.12 -10.37
N VAL A 399 -3.07 -13.91 -11.44
CA VAL A 399 -4.04 -14.89 -11.92
C VAL A 399 -3.34 -16.21 -12.25
N TRP A 400 -3.92 -17.32 -11.84
CA TRP A 400 -3.36 -18.63 -12.09
C TRP A 400 -3.57 -19.09 -13.55
N ALA A 401 -2.56 -19.68 -14.12
CA ALA A 401 -2.70 -20.40 -15.37
C ALA A 401 -3.65 -21.61 -15.18
N PRO A 402 -4.43 -22.01 -16.20
CA PRO A 402 -5.39 -23.11 -16.09
C PRO A 402 -4.80 -24.47 -15.65
N ASN A 403 -3.49 -24.62 -15.64
CA ASN A 403 -2.76 -25.83 -15.20
C ASN A 403 -2.01 -25.69 -13.87
N ASP A 404 -2.21 -24.58 -13.15
CA ASP A 404 -1.52 -24.24 -11.89
C ASP A 404 0.03 -24.22 -11.96
N GLY A 405 0.62 -24.30 -13.15
CA GLY A 405 2.07 -24.32 -13.32
C GLY A 405 2.74 -22.95 -13.24
N SER A 406 1.96 -21.89 -13.40
CA SER A 406 2.43 -20.51 -13.40
C SER A 406 1.33 -19.54 -12.95
N VAL A 407 1.75 -18.34 -12.60
CA VAL A 407 0.89 -17.20 -12.30
C VAL A 407 1.25 -16.09 -13.28
N ILE A 408 0.27 -15.50 -13.96
CA ILE A 408 0.43 -14.23 -14.65
C ILE A 408 0.13 -13.09 -13.68
N TYR A 409 0.71 -11.92 -13.95
CA TYR A 409 0.52 -10.72 -13.16
C TYR A 409 0.86 -9.48 -13.98
N THR A 410 0.36 -8.33 -13.58
CA THR A 410 0.62 -7.06 -14.23
C THR A 410 1.81 -6.34 -13.60
N LEU A 411 2.59 -5.64 -14.42
CA LEU A 411 3.66 -4.75 -13.98
C LEU A 411 3.56 -3.42 -14.73
N ASP A 412 3.32 -2.35 -13.98
CA ASP A 412 3.31 -1.01 -14.54
C ASP A 412 4.74 -0.48 -14.70
N ILE A 413 5.05 -0.02 -15.89
CA ILE A 413 6.34 0.56 -16.24
C ILE A 413 6.11 2.03 -16.57
N ASN A 414 6.74 2.91 -15.79
CA ASN A 414 6.75 4.33 -16.08
C ASN A 414 7.97 4.66 -16.96
N THR A 415 7.70 5.15 -18.17
CA THR A 415 8.76 5.62 -19.08
C THR A 415 8.67 7.14 -19.17
N PRO A 416 9.68 7.88 -18.70
CA PRO A 416 9.67 9.34 -18.74
C PRO A 416 9.37 9.87 -20.14
N GLY A 417 8.34 10.71 -20.27
CA GLY A 417 7.88 11.30 -21.54
C GLY A 417 6.96 10.42 -22.39
N PHE A 418 6.73 9.15 -21.98
CA PHE A 418 5.84 8.21 -22.69
C PHE A 418 4.68 7.73 -21.82
N GLY A 419 4.62 8.18 -20.56
CA GLY A 419 3.59 7.77 -19.60
C GLY A 419 3.83 6.38 -19.00
N ARG A 420 2.81 5.89 -18.31
CA ARG A 420 2.78 4.54 -17.74
C ARG A 420 2.19 3.55 -18.77
N ARG A 421 2.73 2.35 -18.78
CA ARG A 421 2.27 1.21 -19.58
C ARG A 421 2.30 -0.04 -18.74
N THR A 422 1.49 -1.02 -19.08
CA THR A 422 1.45 -2.30 -18.38
C THR A 422 2.11 -3.39 -19.22
N GLN A 423 2.90 -4.22 -18.55
CA GLN A 423 3.32 -5.52 -19.07
C GLN A 423 2.59 -6.62 -18.29
N ILE A 424 2.05 -7.61 -19.00
CA ILE A 424 1.58 -8.85 -18.39
C ILE A 424 2.75 -9.83 -18.42
N LEU A 425 3.18 -10.23 -17.24
CA LEU A 425 4.30 -11.15 -17.03
C LEU A 425 3.79 -12.50 -16.57
N ALA A 426 4.58 -13.54 -16.78
CA ALA A 426 4.29 -14.87 -16.26
C ALA A 426 5.44 -15.35 -15.38
N GLY A 427 5.13 -15.77 -14.16
CA GLY A 427 6.06 -16.37 -13.21
C GLY A 427 5.78 -17.85 -13.02
N THR A 428 6.81 -18.67 -13.10
CA THR A 428 6.71 -20.11 -12.82
C THR A 428 6.81 -20.37 -11.33
N ILE A 429 5.90 -21.15 -10.78
CA ILE A 429 5.86 -21.48 -9.36
C ILE A 429 7.16 -22.22 -8.96
N GLY A 430 7.79 -21.73 -7.88
CA GLY A 430 9.05 -22.29 -7.36
C GLY A 430 10.33 -21.87 -8.11
N SER A 431 10.23 -20.97 -9.11
CA SER A 431 11.37 -20.47 -9.90
C SER A 431 11.43 -18.97 -9.88
N PHE A 432 11.98 -18.38 -8.81
CA PHE A 432 12.16 -16.95 -8.70
C PHE A 432 13.04 -16.39 -9.83
N GLY A 433 12.62 -15.29 -10.45
CA GLY A 433 13.41 -14.52 -11.42
C GLY A 433 13.37 -15.01 -12.86
N ALA A 434 12.56 -16.02 -13.18
CA ALA A 434 12.31 -16.48 -14.55
C ALA A 434 10.99 -15.92 -15.11
N ALA A 435 10.70 -14.64 -14.86
CA ALA A 435 9.58 -13.99 -15.53
C ALA A 435 9.90 -13.89 -17.02
N THR A 436 9.03 -14.42 -17.86
CA THR A 436 9.08 -14.20 -19.30
C THR A 436 8.17 -13.03 -19.64
N ASP A 437 8.65 -12.09 -20.43
CA ASP A 437 7.82 -11.02 -20.98
C ASP A 437 6.69 -11.68 -21.77
N ALA A 438 5.48 -11.59 -21.22
CA ALA A 438 4.38 -12.27 -21.80
C ALA A 438 3.70 -11.41 -22.88
N ILE A 439 3.21 -10.24 -22.49
CA ILE A 439 2.46 -9.33 -23.36
C ILE A 439 2.80 -7.90 -22.97
N ALA A 440 3.31 -7.12 -23.92
CA ALA A 440 3.50 -5.69 -23.73
C ALA A 440 2.26 -4.96 -24.28
N LEU A 441 1.60 -4.18 -23.44
CA LEU A 441 0.43 -3.38 -23.80
C LEU A 441 0.83 -1.92 -24.02
N SER A 442 0.08 -1.21 -24.84
CA SER A 442 0.35 0.20 -25.14
C SER A 442 -0.03 1.14 -24.02
N ASP A 443 -0.96 0.74 -23.17
CA ASP A 443 -1.62 1.54 -22.15
C ASP A 443 -1.69 0.78 -20.82
N LEU A 444 -2.39 1.32 -19.83
CA LEU A 444 -2.55 0.69 -18.53
C LEU A 444 -3.57 -0.44 -18.60
N ALA A 445 -3.20 -1.60 -18.10
CA ALA A 445 -4.09 -2.74 -17.97
C ALA A 445 -4.23 -3.17 -16.50
N ALA A 446 -5.44 -3.59 -16.15
CA ALA A 446 -5.81 -4.04 -14.82
C ALA A 446 -6.70 -5.29 -14.88
N ASP A 447 -6.90 -5.91 -13.73
CA ASP A 447 -7.89 -6.94 -13.44
C ASP A 447 -7.85 -8.09 -14.47
N PRO A 448 -6.68 -8.71 -14.74
CA PRO A 448 -6.60 -9.83 -15.65
C PRO A 448 -7.37 -11.03 -15.09
N ASP A 449 -8.08 -11.75 -15.96
CA ASP A 449 -8.65 -13.06 -15.64
C ASP A 449 -8.42 -14.06 -16.78
N TRP A 450 -8.13 -15.31 -16.44
CA TRP A 450 -7.66 -16.32 -17.40
C TRP A 450 -8.53 -17.57 -17.41
N THR A 451 -9.11 -17.87 -18.56
CA THR A 451 -9.81 -19.14 -18.82
C THR A 451 -9.02 -20.07 -19.72
N GLY A 452 -9.19 -21.39 -19.55
CA GLY A 452 -8.68 -22.40 -20.49
C GLY A 452 -9.44 -22.45 -21.82
N ALA A 453 -10.57 -21.74 -21.95
CA ALA A 453 -11.36 -21.69 -23.18
C ALA A 453 -10.71 -20.77 -24.23
N ALA A 454 -10.80 -21.13 -25.50
CA ALA A 454 -10.37 -20.26 -26.58
C ALA A 454 -11.46 -19.23 -26.91
N LEU A 455 -11.04 -18.04 -27.39
CA LEU A 455 -11.98 -17.04 -27.89
C LEU A 455 -12.84 -17.57 -29.04
N PRO A 456 -14.14 -17.18 -29.13
CA PRO A 456 -15.00 -17.59 -30.25
C PRO A 456 -14.41 -17.17 -31.60
N SER A 457 -14.44 -18.07 -32.55
CA SER A 457 -13.84 -17.86 -33.88
C SER A 457 -14.46 -16.69 -34.67
N ASN A 458 -15.73 -16.39 -34.44
CA ASN A 458 -16.40 -15.22 -35.02
C ASN A 458 -15.88 -13.91 -34.46
N LEU A 459 -15.57 -13.85 -33.15
CA LEU A 459 -14.96 -12.68 -32.48
C LEU A 459 -13.54 -12.46 -33.01
N VAL A 460 -12.73 -13.52 -33.09
CA VAL A 460 -11.40 -13.47 -33.69
C VAL A 460 -11.45 -13.04 -35.16
N ALA A 461 -12.38 -13.57 -35.95
CA ALA A 461 -12.53 -13.22 -37.37
C ALA A 461 -13.00 -11.78 -37.59
N SER A 462 -13.77 -11.18 -36.65
CA SER A 462 -14.19 -9.78 -36.73
C SER A 462 -13.09 -8.81 -36.31
N GLY A 463 -12.05 -9.27 -35.59
CA GLY A 463 -11.03 -8.43 -35.00
C GLY A 463 -11.50 -7.65 -33.75
N GLY A 464 -12.51 -8.18 -33.05
CA GLY A 464 -13.15 -7.53 -31.91
C GLY A 464 -14.19 -6.47 -32.30
N VAL A 465 -14.60 -5.64 -31.34
CA VAL A 465 -15.51 -4.52 -31.58
C VAL A 465 -14.68 -3.23 -31.82
N PRO A 466 -15.13 -2.30 -32.72
CA PRO A 466 -14.44 -1.05 -32.91
C PRO A 466 -14.60 -0.15 -31.68
N SER A 467 -13.65 0.76 -31.46
CA SER A 467 -13.78 1.80 -30.42
C SER A 467 -15.05 2.63 -30.59
N SER A 468 -15.59 3.14 -29.49
CA SER A 468 -16.71 4.09 -29.55
C SER A 468 -16.31 5.34 -30.34
N PRO A 469 -17.15 5.84 -31.26
CA PRO A 469 -16.89 7.11 -31.91
C PRO A 469 -16.75 8.30 -30.96
N GLU A 470 -17.32 8.20 -29.74
CA GLU A 470 -17.29 9.24 -28.73
C GLU A 470 -15.95 9.29 -28.00
N THR A 471 -15.24 8.17 -27.91
CA THR A 471 -13.96 8.03 -27.18
C THR A 471 -12.75 7.76 -28.09
N ALA A 472 -12.96 7.69 -29.40
CA ALA A 472 -11.92 7.36 -30.39
C ALA A 472 -10.86 8.47 -30.62
N GLY A 473 -11.02 9.65 -30.03
CA GLY A 473 -10.13 10.80 -30.20
C GLY A 473 -9.30 11.09 -28.99
N PRO A 474 -8.25 11.92 -29.11
CA PRO A 474 -7.49 12.38 -27.96
C PRO A 474 -8.36 13.26 -27.07
N LEU A 475 -8.17 13.18 -25.75
CA LEU A 475 -8.90 13.95 -24.74
C LEU A 475 -8.77 15.46 -24.91
N TYR A 476 -7.64 15.90 -25.46
CA TYR A 476 -7.34 17.30 -25.72
C TYR A 476 -6.35 17.45 -26.87
N THR A 477 -6.20 18.69 -27.35
CA THR A 477 -5.17 19.08 -28.32
C THR A 477 -4.57 20.39 -27.87
N GLU A 478 -3.24 20.43 -27.67
CA GLU A 478 -2.54 21.67 -27.36
C GLU A 478 -2.45 22.56 -28.59
N ASN A 479 -2.92 23.80 -28.49
CA ASN A 479 -2.83 24.80 -29.56
C ASN A 479 -1.64 25.75 -29.32
N GLU A 480 -0.46 25.24 -29.47
CA GLU A 480 0.80 25.91 -29.16
C GLU A 480 1.03 27.17 -30.04
N ARG A 481 1.43 28.25 -29.41
CA ARG A 481 1.71 29.52 -30.07
C ARG A 481 3.17 29.96 -29.83
N GLN A 482 4.06 29.51 -30.68
CA GLN A 482 5.45 29.94 -30.59
C GLN A 482 5.58 31.38 -31.08
N GLN A 483 6.27 32.23 -30.31
CA GLN A 483 6.58 33.60 -30.64
C GLN A 483 7.68 33.69 -31.72
N ALA A 484 7.82 34.85 -32.36
CA ALA A 484 8.89 35.10 -33.33
C ALA A 484 10.31 34.95 -32.76
N SER A 485 10.47 35.08 -31.46
CA SER A 485 11.71 34.80 -30.70
C SER A 485 12.08 33.34 -30.62
N GLY A 486 11.15 32.42 -30.92
CA GLY A 486 11.29 31.00 -30.71
C GLY A 486 10.84 30.54 -29.31
N LEU A 487 10.51 31.48 -28.41
CA LEU A 487 9.98 31.18 -27.08
C LEU A 487 8.45 30.98 -27.14
N TYR A 488 7.92 30.30 -26.17
CA TYR A 488 6.47 30.22 -25.94
C TYR A 488 6.01 31.32 -24.98
N GLY A 489 4.72 31.54 -24.87
CA GLY A 489 4.12 32.52 -23.98
C GLY A 489 3.45 31.89 -22.74
N LEU A 490 2.94 32.76 -21.92
CA LEU A 490 2.02 32.38 -20.82
C LEU A 490 0.59 32.65 -21.31
N ALA A 491 -0.27 31.65 -21.17
CA ALA A 491 -1.69 31.72 -21.42
C ALA A 491 -2.43 32.02 -20.11
N PRO A 492 -3.37 32.99 -20.08
CA PRO A 492 -4.20 33.23 -18.88
C PRO A 492 -5.21 32.10 -18.69
N LEU A 493 -5.40 31.67 -17.45
CA LEU A 493 -6.44 30.70 -17.09
C LEU A 493 -7.78 31.42 -16.89
N ASN A 494 -8.75 31.09 -17.72
CA ASN A 494 -10.05 31.75 -17.69
C ASN A 494 -10.88 31.22 -16.53
N ASN A 495 -11.48 32.14 -15.74
CA ASN A 495 -12.33 31.82 -14.59
C ASN A 495 -11.62 30.95 -13.53
N VAL A 496 -10.29 31.04 -13.42
CA VAL A 496 -9.50 30.45 -12.36
C VAL A 496 -9.00 31.53 -11.42
N VAL A 497 -9.19 31.35 -10.13
CA VAL A 497 -8.65 32.22 -9.09
C VAL A 497 -7.32 31.65 -8.61
N ALA A 498 -6.24 32.37 -8.88
CA ALA A 498 -4.89 32.05 -8.40
C ALA A 498 -4.08 33.35 -8.23
N PRO A 499 -2.98 33.36 -7.45
CA PRO A 499 -2.10 34.54 -7.33
C PRO A 499 -1.57 35.03 -8.68
N GLN A 500 -1.19 34.11 -9.56
CA GLN A 500 -0.85 34.35 -10.96
C GLN A 500 -1.51 33.26 -11.80
N ALA A 501 -2.72 33.52 -12.29
CA ALA A 501 -3.54 32.57 -13.04
C ALA A 501 -3.06 32.44 -14.50
N TYR A 502 -1.86 31.91 -14.69
CA TYR A 502 -1.22 31.67 -15.99
C TYR A 502 -0.58 30.30 -16.02
N LEU A 503 -0.56 29.68 -17.19
CA LEU A 503 0.26 28.52 -17.50
C LEU A 503 1.03 28.74 -18.80
N SER A 504 2.05 27.93 -19.07
CA SER A 504 2.69 27.90 -20.39
C SER A 504 1.67 27.54 -21.46
N ASP A 505 1.75 28.18 -22.61
CA ASP A 505 0.96 27.90 -23.83
C ASP A 505 1.17 26.45 -24.34
N ARG A 506 2.09 25.72 -23.73
CA ARG A 506 2.40 24.32 -23.98
C ARG A 506 1.56 23.33 -23.15
N VAL A 507 0.80 23.81 -22.15
CA VAL A 507 0.06 22.94 -21.21
C VAL A 507 -1.29 23.49 -20.77
N ASN A 508 -1.65 24.70 -21.22
CA ASN A 508 -2.90 25.34 -20.79
C ASN A 508 -4.15 24.63 -21.31
N ASP A 509 -4.13 24.10 -22.54
CA ASP A 509 -5.31 23.42 -23.10
C ASP A 509 -5.56 22.07 -22.40
N SER A 510 -4.50 21.32 -22.06
CA SER A 510 -4.65 20.10 -21.25
C SER A 510 -5.17 20.39 -19.84
N PHE A 511 -4.76 21.52 -19.24
CA PHE A 511 -5.31 21.93 -17.93
C PHE A 511 -6.81 22.23 -18.01
N GLU A 512 -7.24 23.00 -19.00
CA GLU A 512 -8.67 23.32 -19.17
C GLU A 512 -9.49 22.05 -19.48
N ALA A 513 -8.96 21.13 -20.28
CA ALA A 513 -9.59 19.85 -20.55
C ALA A 513 -9.69 18.97 -19.27
N MET A 514 -8.61 18.86 -18.49
CA MET A 514 -8.59 18.17 -17.19
C MET A 514 -9.62 18.76 -16.23
N ARG A 515 -9.69 20.10 -16.12
CA ARG A 515 -10.66 20.82 -15.29
C ARG A 515 -12.09 20.49 -15.68
N LEU A 516 -12.39 20.43 -17.00
CA LEU A 516 -13.70 20.02 -17.49
C LEU A 516 -14.00 18.54 -17.16
N GLY A 517 -13.00 17.66 -17.23
CA GLY A 517 -13.10 16.27 -16.78
C GLY A 517 -13.47 16.20 -15.31
N VAL A 518 -12.80 16.95 -14.44
CA VAL A 518 -13.13 17.02 -13.01
C VAL A 518 -14.56 17.54 -12.78
N ILE A 519 -15.01 18.55 -13.50
CA ILE A 519 -16.38 19.05 -13.41
C ILE A 519 -17.39 17.95 -13.78
N LYS A 520 -17.11 17.20 -14.84
CA LYS A 520 -17.96 16.10 -15.30
C LYS A 520 -18.06 14.98 -14.25
N GLU A 521 -16.92 14.56 -13.68
CA GLU A 521 -16.86 13.38 -12.81
C GLU A 521 -17.10 13.69 -11.33
N ALA A 522 -16.68 14.87 -10.82
CA ALA A 522 -16.95 15.25 -9.43
C ALA A 522 -18.24 16.06 -9.25
N GLY A 523 -18.78 16.63 -10.34
CA GLY A 523 -20.00 17.46 -10.31
C GLY A 523 -19.77 18.92 -9.95
N TYR A 524 -18.53 19.38 -9.76
CA TYR A 524 -18.18 20.77 -9.46
C TYR A 524 -16.78 21.16 -9.92
N ASP A 525 -16.52 22.46 -10.00
CA ASP A 525 -15.25 23.01 -10.48
C ASP A 525 -14.21 23.08 -9.35
N PHE A 526 -13.50 21.98 -9.12
CA PHE A 526 -12.46 21.89 -8.09
C PHE A 526 -11.25 22.80 -8.42
N PHE A 527 -10.81 22.84 -9.67
CA PHE A 527 -9.67 23.62 -10.11
C PHE A 527 -10.00 25.10 -10.44
N GLY A 528 -11.24 25.52 -10.21
CA GLY A 528 -11.64 26.94 -10.32
C GLY A 528 -10.91 27.85 -9.31
N THR A 529 -10.28 27.28 -8.27
CA THR A 529 -9.41 27.99 -7.31
C THR A 529 -8.15 27.18 -7.08
N LEU A 530 -7.00 27.78 -7.32
CA LEU A 530 -5.67 27.20 -7.11
C LEU A 530 -4.89 28.03 -6.09
N ASP A 531 -4.08 27.37 -5.29
CA ASP A 531 -3.10 28.04 -4.40
C ASP A 531 -1.99 28.67 -5.24
N ASP A 532 -1.53 27.98 -6.29
CA ASP A 532 -0.52 28.45 -7.23
C ASP A 532 -0.70 27.85 -8.63
N ALA A 533 -0.27 28.62 -9.65
CA ALA A 533 -0.13 28.17 -11.03
C ALA A 533 1.24 28.59 -11.56
N PHE A 534 1.48 29.88 -11.83
CA PHE A 534 2.74 30.39 -12.35
C PHE A 534 3.50 31.19 -11.28
N TRP A 535 4.83 31.06 -11.27
CA TRP A 535 5.73 31.87 -10.45
C TRP A 535 6.66 32.70 -11.35
N ALA A 536 6.60 34.01 -11.20
CA ALA A 536 7.58 34.88 -11.84
C ALA A 536 8.98 34.67 -11.22
N GLN A 537 10.04 34.90 -12.00
CA GLN A 537 11.43 34.63 -11.59
C GLN A 537 11.86 35.41 -10.33
N ASP A 538 11.25 36.58 -10.08
CA ASP A 538 11.52 37.44 -8.90
C ASP A 538 10.79 36.95 -7.64
N ARG A 539 9.83 36.03 -7.73
CA ARG A 539 9.20 35.39 -6.57
C ARG A 539 10.19 34.42 -5.91
N PRO A 540 10.51 34.56 -4.62
CA PRO A 540 11.28 33.54 -3.91
C PRO A 540 10.45 32.26 -3.74
N PRO A 541 11.06 31.07 -3.72
CA PRO A 541 10.36 29.85 -3.40
C PRO A 541 9.82 29.90 -1.96
N ASP A 542 8.74 29.20 -1.70
CA ASP A 542 8.19 29.06 -0.36
C ASP A 542 9.18 28.33 0.57
N PRO A 543 9.10 28.55 1.89
CA PRO A 543 10.01 27.90 2.85
C PRO A 543 9.94 26.37 2.74
N GLY A 544 11.05 25.76 2.34
CA GLY A 544 11.17 24.32 2.14
C GLY A 544 11.00 23.86 0.70
N GLU A 545 10.54 24.73 -0.19
CA GLU A 545 10.45 24.44 -1.62
C GLU A 545 11.80 24.64 -2.34
N PRO A 546 12.14 23.80 -3.32
CA PRO A 546 13.34 23.96 -4.11
C PRO A 546 13.20 25.19 -5.03
N ARG A 547 14.33 25.85 -5.34
CA ARG A 547 14.32 26.92 -6.33
C ARG A 547 14.06 26.39 -7.75
N GLN A 548 14.37 25.15 -8.04
CA GLN A 548 13.99 24.46 -9.28
C GLN A 548 12.55 23.90 -9.17
N ASN A 549 11.60 24.79 -8.88
CA ASN A 549 10.19 24.45 -8.80
C ASN A 549 9.53 24.60 -10.17
N TRP A 550 8.63 23.67 -10.52
CA TRP A 550 7.96 23.61 -11.81
C TRP A 550 7.01 24.79 -12.07
N HIS A 551 6.54 25.49 -11.04
CA HIS A 551 5.73 26.70 -11.20
C HIS A 551 6.46 27.81 -11.98
N TYR A 552 7.80 27.92 -11.91
CA TYR A 552 8.57 28.87 -12.71
C TYR A 552 8.55 28.57 -14.21
N THR A 553 8.27 27.33 -14.60
CA THR A 553 8.15 26.92 -15.99
C THR A 553 6.72 27.11 -16.54
N GLY A 554 5.76 27.49 -15.69
CA GLY A 554 4.33 27.52 -16.03
C GLY A 554 3.75 26.16 -16.34
N ARG A 555 4.33 25.06 -15.81
CA ARG A 555 3.93 23.67 -16.04
C ARG A 555 3.51 22.95 -14.78
N ALA A 556 3.16 23.71 -13.73
CA ALA A 556 2.67 23.19 -12.45
C ALA A 556 1.41 23.90 -12.00
N ILE A 557 0.56 23.19 -11.30
CA ILE A 557 -0.58 23.72 -10.57
C ILE A 557 -0.57 23.18 -9.12
N SER A 558 -1.05 23.99 -8.18
CA SER A 558 -1.24 23.56 -6.80
C SER A 558 -2.65 23.89 -6.34
N PHE A 559 -3.37 22.89 -5.82
CA PHE A 559 -4.62 23.12 -5.14
C PHE A 559 -4.41 23.34 -3.63
N ASN A 560 -5.44 23.76 -2.92
CA ASN A 560 -5.33 24.09 -1.51
C ASN A 560 -4.98 22.88 -0.64
N ARG A 561 -3.71 22.80 -0.23
CA ARG A 561 -3.18 21.74 0.63
C ARG A 561 -3.84 21.61 2.00
N ASN A 562 -4.53 22.66 2.48
CA ASN A 562 -5.18 22.63 3.78
C ASN A 562 -6.55 21.92 3.77
N LEU A 563 -7.03 21.49 2.59
CA LEU A 563 -8.28 20.75 2.47
C LEU A 563 -8.28 19.43 3.26
N VAL A 564 -7.12 18.83 3.47
CA VAL A 564 -6.97 17.62 4.32
C VAL A 564 -7.25 17.86 5.80
N TYR A 565 -7.28 19.12 6.24
CA TYR A 565 -7.64 19.53 7.60
C TYR A 565 -9.07 20.05 7.70
N ALA A 566 -9.84 20.04 6.59
CA ALA A 566 -11.26 20.37 6.65
C ALA A 566 -11.99 19.35 7.54
N GLY A 567 -12.99 19.82 8.26
CA GLY A 567 -13.83 18.92 9.06
C GLY A 567 -14.60 17.93 8.18
N PRO A 568 -14.99 16.75 8.73
CA PRO A 568 -15.71 15.74 7.97
C PRO A 568 -17.09 16.23 7.50
N PRO A 569 -17.54 15.88 6.28
CA PRO A 569 -16.75 15.11 5.30
C PRO A 569 -15.67 15.97 4.65
N THR A 570 -14.44 15.41 4.59
CA THR A 570 -13.30 16.07 3.94
C THR A 570 -13.50 16.10 2.43
N PRO A 571 -13.20 17.23 1.76
CA PRO A 571 -13.36 17.33 0.30
C PRO A 571 -12.32 16.51 -0.46
N VAL A 572 -11.19 16.22 0.16
CA VAL A 572 -10.11 15.39 -0.42
C VAL A 572 -9.64 14.35 0.58
N GLU A 573 -9.35 13.16 0.07
CA GLU A 573 -8.72 12.08 0.80
C GLU A 573 -7.40 11.70 0.13
N ILE A 574 -6.39 11.42 0.95
CA ILE A 574 -5.03 11.21 0.46
C ILE A 574 -4.57 9.81 0.85
N VAL A 575 -4.28 8.98 -0.13
CA VAL A 575 -3.76 7.62 0.06
C VAL A 575 -2.27 7.60 -0.19
N ARG A 576 -1.52 6.96 0.71
CA ARG A 576 -0.09 6.78 0.57
C ARG A 576 0.21 5.63 -0.38
N GLU A 577 1.12 5.86 -1.31
CA GLU A 577 1.68 4.85 -2.20
C GLU A 577 3.20 4.91 -2.14
N ASP A 578 3.82 3.81 -1.75
CA ASP A 578 5.27 3.68 -1.78
C ASP A 578 5.66 2.92 -3.06
N ILE A 579 6.34 3.62 -3.96
CA ILE A 579 6.80 3.07 -5.24
C ILE A 579 8.32 3.10 -5.24
N GLU A 580 8.92 1.93 -5.20
CA GLU A 580 10.37 1.74 -5.00
C GLU A 580 10.86 2.44 -3.71
N VAL A 581 11.71 3.45 -3.84
CA VAL A 581 12.28 4.20 -2.70
C VAL A 581 11.56 5.53 -2.42
N ASN A 582 10.51 5.82 -3.17
CA ASN A 582 9.80 7.09 -3.11
C ASN A 582 8.39 6.89 -2.57
N THR A 583 7.94 7.85 -1.76
CA THR A 583 6.54 7.94 -1.35
C THR A 583 5.81 8.88 -2.31
N TYR A 584 4.69 8.42 -2.84
CA TYR A 584 3.74 9.20 -3.64
C TYR A 584 2.40 9.27 -2.91
N TRP A 585 1.58 10.20 -3.32
CA TRP A 585 0.27 10.42 -2.74
C TRP A 585 -0.79 10.38 -3.83
N ARG A 586 -1.76 9.47 -3.69
CA ARG A 586 -2.94 9.42 -4.54
C ARG A 586 -4.02 10.29 -3.93
N VAL A 587 -4.61 11.15 -4.73
CA VAL A 587 -5.61 12.14 -4.31
C VAL A 587 -6.99 11.69 -4.77
N TYR A 588 -7.88 11.52 -3.83
CA TYR A 588 -9.29 11.25 -4.09
C TYR A 588 -10.12 12.48 -3.78
N LEU A 589 -10.93 12.89 -4.72
CA LEU A 589 -11.79 14.05 -4.60
C LEU A 589 -13.23 13.61 -4.35
N ARG A 590 -13.84 14.08 -3.25
CA ARG A 590 -15.22 13.78 -2.92
C ARG A 590 -16.15 14.40 -3.96
N VAL A 591 -17.08 13.62 -4.51
CA VAL A 591 -18.07 14.12 -5.47
C VAL A 591 -19.11 15.01 -4.77
N VAL A 592 -19.81 15.82 -5.56
CA VAL A 592 -20.88 16.71 -5.04
C VAL A 592 -21.92 15.93 -4.24
N ASN A 593 -22.53 16.60 -3.23
CA ASN A 593 -23.43 15.91 -2.28
C ASN A 593 -24.64 15.26 -2.96
N GLU A 594 -25.11 15.83 -4.05
CA GLU A 594 -26.25 15.33 -4.83
C GLU A 594 -25.94 13.99 -5.53
N ALA A 595 -24.65 13.68 -5.74
CA ALA A 595 -24.18 12.45 -6.37
C ALA A 595 -23.65 11.42 -5.35
N GLN A 596 -23.77 11.68 -4.04
CA GLN A 596 -23.35 10.75 -2.97
C GLN A 596 -24.29 9.52 -2.83
N ASN A 597 -24.96 9.17 -3.89
CA ASN A 597 -25.82 8.00 -4.04
C ASN A 597 -25.26 7.00 -5.07
N GLY A 598 -24.02 7.19 -5.53
CA GLY A 598 -23.39 6.36 -6.54
C GLY A 598 -23.53 6.85 -7.98
N ALA A 599 -24.23 7.99 -8.21
CA ALA A 599 -24.36 8.54 -9.56
C ALA A 599 -23.05 9.07 -10.14
N LEU A 600 -22.08 9.41 -9.31
CA LEU A 600 -20.72 9.80 -9.70
C LEU A 600 -19.73 9.19 -8.71
N GLY A 601 -18.53 8.87 -9.21
CA GLY A 601 -17.43 8.37 -8.40
C GLY A 601 -17.63 6.99 -7.82
N GLU A 602 -16.79 6.64 -6.85
CA GLU A 602 -16.71 5.32 -6.23
C GLU A 602 -16.40 5.43 -4.73
N PRO A 603 -16.76 4.44 -3.92
CA PRO A 603 -16.32 4.38 -2.54
C PRO A 603 -14.80 4.12 -2.49
N LEU A 604 -14.16 4.59 -1.42
CA LEU A 604 -12.74 4.35 -1.23
C LEU A 604 -12.48 2.87 -0.89
N ARG A 605 -11.60 2.25 -1.63
CA ARG A 605 -11.13 0.88 -1.41
C ARG A 605 -9.90 0.81 -0.50
N ARG A 606 -9.24 1.94 -0.23
CA ARG A 606 -8.01 2.05 0.57
C ARG A 606 -8.20 3.05 1.70
N LEU A 607 -7.54 2.79 2.84
CA LEU A 607 -7.57 3.73 3.95
C LEU A 607 -6.70 4.96 3.65
N PRO A 608 -7.26 6.17 3.75
CA PRO A 608 -6.50 7.38 3.60
C PRO A 608 -5.52 7.61 4.76
N TRP A 609 -4.54 8.46 4.50
CA TRP A 609 -3.56 8.89 5.49
C TRP A 609 -4.09 10.05 6.33
N ASP A 610 -4.01 9.91 7.65
CA ASP A 610 -4.38 10.96 8.60
C ASP A 610 -3.16 11.81 8.96
N PHE A 611 -3.01 12.96 8.30
CA PHE A 611 -1.97 13.94 8.62
C PHE A 611 -2.21 14.64 9.95
N THR A 612 -3.43 14.66 10.50
CA THR A 612 -3.74 15.30 11.78
C THR A 612 -3.15 14.53 12.95
N ALA A 613 -2.92 13.24 12.79
CA ALA A 613 -2.31 12.37 13.78
C ALA A 613 -0.89 12.82 14.20
N ARG A 614 -0.19 13.60 13.35
CA ARG A 614 1.10 14.25 13.72
C ARG A 614 0.99 15.10 14.98
N SER A 615 -0.17 15.67 15.25
CA SER A 615 -0.46 16.56 16.37
C SER A 615 -1.14 15.84 17.54
N SER A 616 -1.29 14.51 17.47
CA SER A 616 -1.97 13.70 18.49
C SER A 616 -1.22 13.65 19.84
N GLY A 617 0.06 13.98 19.84
CA GLY A 617 0.97 13.79 20.99
C GLY A 617 1.57 12.37 21.03
N ASN A 618 1.22 11.47 20.11
CA ASN A 618 1.88 10.19 19.95
C ASN A 618 3.20 10.37 19.19
N VAL A 619 4.30 9.89 19.76
CA VAL A 619 5.65 10.02 19.18
C VAL A 619 5.75 9.22 17.88
N GLU A 620 5.14 8.04 17.81
CA GLU A 620 5.16 7.18 16.64
C GLU A 620 4.42 7.83 15.45
N ASP A 621 3.22 8.38 15.68
CA ASP A 621 2.46 9.11 14.67
C ASP A 621 3.25 10.34 14.15
N TYR A 622 3.96 11.04 15.05
CA TYR A 622 4.79 12.16 14.67
C TYR A 622 5.99 11.73 13.80
N GLU A 623 6.71 10.67 14.20
CA GLU A 623 7.87 10.17 13.47
C GLU A 623 7.52 9.58 12.10
N ARG A 624 6.36 8.94 11.99
CA ARG A 624 5.80 8.41 10.73
C ARG A 624 5.20 9.49 9.83
N GLY A 625 5.01 10.70 10.35
CA GLY A 625 4.38 11.79 9.60
C GLY A 625 2.86 11.67 9.49
N GLY A 626 2.21 10.91 10.37
CA GLY A 626 0.80 10.59 10.41
C GLY A 626 0.58 9.09 10.58
N ARG A 627 -0.64 8.64 10.33
CA ARG A 627 -1.03 7.23 10.34
C ARG A 627 -2.16 6.98 9.32
N LEU A 628 -2.48 5.75 9.05
CA LEU A 628 -3.72 5.41 8.34
C LEU A 628 -4.94 5.80 9.19
N LYS A 629 -6.02 6.21 8.55
CA LYS A 629 -7.34 6.37 9.21
C LYS A 629 -7.82 5.01 9.72
N GLU A 630 -8.61 5.02 10.78
CA GLU A 630 -9.14 3.80 11.40
C GLU A 630 -10.25 3.13 10.55
N SER A 631 -10.88 3.90 9.65
CA SER A 631 -11.90 3.43 8.72
C SER A 631 -11.85 4.25 7.43
N ALA A 632 -12.36 3.69 6.34
CA ALA A 632 -12.58 4.44 5.11
C ALA A 632 -13.63 5.51 5.34
N PRO A 633 -13.39 6.78 4.97
CA PRO A 633 -14.41 7.82 5.03
C PRO A 633 -15.57 7.47 4.10
N PRO A 634 -16.81 7.57 4.60
CA PRO A 634 -17.98 7.20 3.82
C PRO A 634 -18.21 8.15 2.65
N GLY A 635 -18.79 7.62 1.57
CA GLY A 635 -19.20 8.37 0.39
C GLY A 635 -18.47 7.97 -0.87
N TYR A 636 -18.66 8.79 -1.91
CA TYR A 636 -18.17 8.54 -3.26
C TYR A 636 -17.13 9.60 -3.65
N TYR A 637 -16.10 9.15 -4.34
CA TYR A 637 -14.91 9.92 -4.68
C TYR A 637 -14.49 9.61 -6.12
N ILE A 638 -13.87 10.56 -6.79
CA ILE A 638 -13.13 10.31 -8.04
C ILE A 638 -11.65 10.19 -7.72
N ASP A 639 -10.94 9.40 -8.49
CA ASP A 639 -9.48 9.35 -8.46
C ASP A 639 -8.90 10.53 -9.26
N LEU A 640 -8.67 11.65 -8.56
CA LEU A 640 -8.12 12.85 -9.17
C LEU A 640 -6.71 12.63 -9.74
N THR A 641 -5.94 11.71 -9.14
CA THR A 641 -4.60 11.39 -9.63
C THR A 641 -4.65 10.70 -10.98
N GLN A 642 -5.50 9.68 -11.14
CA GLN A 642 -5.66 9.01 -12.43
C GLN A 642 -6.20 9.98 -13.48
N LEU A 643 -7.25 10.72 -13.15
CA LEU A 643 -7.81 11.71 -14.06
C LEU A 643 -6.74 12.74 -14.50
N ALA A 644 -5.90 13.24 -13.60
CA ALA A 644 -4.83 14.16 -13.99
C ALA A 644 -3.80 13.50 -14.93
N GLU A 645 -3.43 12.25 -14.67
CA GLU A 645 -2.52 11.46 -15.51
C GLU A 645 -3.07 11.28 -16.93
N ASP A 646 -4.38 11.11 -17.12
CA ASP A 646 -5.04 10.99 -18.44
C ASP A 646 -4.85 12.23 -19.29
N TYR A 647 -4.75 13.40 -18.67
CA TYR A 647 -4.44 14.65 -19.33
C TYR A 647 -2.94 14.98 -19.35
N GLY A 648 -2.09 14.03 -18.94
CA GLY A 648 -0.64 14.16 -18.93
C GLY A 648 -0.08 14.98 -17.77
N TRP A 649 -0.86 15.18 -16.70
CA TRP A 649 -0.43 15.82 -15.47
C TRP A 649 0.02 14.78 -14.45
N GLU A 650 1.26 14.89 -13.99
CA GLU A 650 1.93 13.93 -13.14
C GLU A 650 2.01 14.46 -11.69
N ARG A 651 1.94 13.58 -10.71
CA ARG A 651 2.22 13.89 -9.31
C ARG A 651 3.72 13.85 -9.03
N LEU A 652 4.16 14.64 -8.07
CA LEU A 652 5.55 14.62 -7.60
C LEU A 652 5.74 13.63 -6.44
N PRO A 653 6.92 12.98 -6.35
CA PRO A 653 7.25 12.20 -5.16
C PRO A 653 7.44 13.12 -3.96
N ALA A 654 7.01 12.67 -2.78
CA ALA A 654 7.29 13.36 -1.54
C ALA A 654 8.81 13.49 -1.32
N GLN A 655 9.24 14.63 -0.81
CA GLN A 655 10.66 14.84 -0.47
C GLN A 655 11.04 14.00 0.76
N ARG A 656 12.32 13.66 0.91
CA ARG A 656 12.83 12.78 1.98
C ARG A 656 12.49 13.23 3.41
N THR A 657 12.11 14.48 3.61
CA THR A 657 11.77 15.05 4.92
C THR A 657 10.27 15.09 5.20
N TRP A 658 9.46 14.48 4.35
CA TRP A 658 8.00 14.60 4.39
C TRP A 658 7.37 14.19 5.73
N GLN A 659 7.96 13.22 6.45
CA GLN A 659 7.44 12.82 7.76
C GLN A 659 7.50 13.98 8.78
N ARG A 660 8.47 14.89 8.67
CA ARG A 660 8.69 16.00 9.62
C ARG A 660 8.33 17.37 9.06
N ASN A 661 8.27 17.51 7.74
CA ASN A 661 7.98 18.76 7.06
C ASN A 661 6.72 18.60 6.20
N PHE A 662 5.63 19.29 6.54
CA PHE A 662 4.40 19.23 5.78
C PHE A 662 4.58 19.72 4.33
N GLY A 663 5.37 20.81 4.10
CA GLY A 663 5.67 21.31 2.76
C GLY A 663 6.40 20.30 1.84
N ALA A 664 7.00 19.26 2.42
CA ALA A 664 7.71 18.22 1.68
C ALA A 664 6.81 17.05 1.22
N ILE A 665 5.50 17.07 1.52
CA ILE A 665 4.56 15.99 1.16
C ILE A 665 4.18 16.05 -0.30
N GLN A 666 3.88 17.24 -0.83
CA GLN A 666 3.63 17.56 -2.25
C GLN A 666 2.41 16.88 -2.90
N PHE A 667 1.43 16.37 -2.14
CA PHE A 667 0.22 15.76 -2.72
C PHE A 667 -0.68 16.76 -3.48
N TRP A 668 -0.52 18.05 -3.23
CA TRP A 668 -1.33 19.12 -3.81
C TRP A 668 -0.82 19.64 -5.14
N GLU A 669 0.36 19.19 -5.58
CA GLU A 669 1.03 19.70 -6.77
C GLU A 669 0.98 18.67 -7.91
N PHE A 670 0.47 19.10 -9.04
CA PHE A 670 0.52 18.37 -10.31
C PHE A 670 1.39 19.11 -11.30
N VAL A 671 2.20 18.38 -12.04
CA VAL A 671 3.13 18.93 -13.04
C VAL A 671 2.91 18.25 -14.38
N LYS A 672 3.10 19.00 -15.48
CA LYS A 672 3.11 18.43 -16.82
C LYS A 672 4.50 18.58 -17.43
N THR A 673 5.36 17.60 -17.16
CA THR A 673 6.75 17.64 -17.59
C THR A 673 6.90 17.46 -19.10
N GLY A 674 6.05 16.63 -19.72
CA GLY A 674 6.16 16.23 -21.12
C GLY A 674 7.50 15.57 -21.44
N GLY A 675 8.14 14.93 -20.44
CA GLY A 675 9.46 14.32 -20.56
C GLY A 675 10.64 15.31 -20.59
N LEU A 676 10.39 16.61 -20.36
CA LEU A 676 11.44 17.62 -20.30
C LEU A 676 12.14 17.63 -18.94
N SER A 677 13.43 17.99 -18.92
CA SER A 677 14.05 18.43 -17.67
C SER A 677 13.51 19.82 -17.29
N TRP A 678 13.64 20.18 -16.01
CA TRP A 678 13.23 21.50 -15.54
C TRP A 678 13.93 22.64 -16.33
N GLU A 679 15.23 22.51 -16.60
CA GLU A 679 16.00 23.49 -17.38
C GLU A 679 15.49 23.60 -18.81
N ALA A 680 15.15 22.47 -19.45
CA ALA A 680 14.59 22.48 -20.81
C ALA A 680 13.22 23.18 -20.82
N ALA A 681 12.38 22.95 -19.83
CA ALA A 681 11.09 23.61 -19.67
C ALA A 681 11.23 25.13 -19.42
N MET A 682 12.23 25.55 -18.63
CA MET A 682 12.54 26.97 -18.43
C MET A 682 12.96 27.63 -19.73
N LEU A 683 13.74 26.94 -20.58
CA LEU A 683 14.20 27.49 -21.90
C LEU A 683 13.07 27.60 -22.93
N GLU A 684 11.89 27.06 -22.67
CA GLU A 684 10.70 27.34 -23.48
C GLU A 684 10.13 28.73 -23.23
N LEU A 685 10.25 29.28 -22.00
CA LEU A 685 9.73 30.60 -21.62
C LEU A 685 10.82 31.70 -21.57
N TYR A 686 12.05 31.30 -21.28
CA TYR A 686 13.15 32.24 -20.99
C TYR A 686 14.36 32.01 -21.87
N THR A 687 15.10 33.07 -22.13
CA THR A 687 16.38 32.99 -22.83
C THR A 687 17.44 32.30 -21.96
N PRO A 688 18.49 31.70 -22.53
CA PRO A 688 19.60 31.14 -21.79
C PRO A 688 20.26 32.11 -20.80
N GLU A 689 20.29 33.41 -21.14
CA GLU A 689 20.85 34.47 -20.28
C GLU A 689 19.96 34.71 -19.04
N GLU A 690 18.66 34.80 -19.22
CA GLU A 690 17.67 34.94 -18.12
C GLU A 690 17.74 33.75 -17.20
N LEU A 691 17.80 32.52 -17.73
CA LEU A 691 17.95 31.32 -16.92
C LEU A 691 19.26 31.30 -16.13
N GLN A 692 20.39 31.69 -16.76
CA GLN A 692 21.69 31.81 -16.07
C GLN A 692 21.63 32.83 -14.93
N ASN A 693 20.99 33.98 -15.16
CA ASN A 693 20.81 35.01 -14.13
C ASN A 693 19.98 34.48 -12.97
N PHE A 694 18.86 33.83 -13.22
CA PHE A 694 18.01 33.17 -12.23
C PHE A 694 18.79 32.17 -11.38
N LEU A 695 19.58 31.29 -12.00
CA LEU A 695 20.38 30.28 -11.31
C LEU A 695 21.54 30.92 -10.50
N SER A 696 22.15 31.99 -11.03
CA SER A 696 23.24 32.68 -10.34
C SER A 696 22.78 33.42 -9.08
N GLU A 697 21.58 33.98 -9.10
CA GLU A 697 20.96 34.59 -7.91
C GLU A 697 20.69 33.56 -6.81
N ALA A 698 20.41 32.30 -7.19
CA ALA A 698 20.24 31.21 -6.24
C ALA A 698 21.51 30.89 -5.43
N THR A 699 22.69 31.16 -6.00
CA THR A 699 23.98 30.92 -5.33
C THR A 699 24.42 32.07 -4.43
N ARG A 700 23.76 33.23 -4.49
CA ARG A 700 24.00 34.32 -3.55
C ARG A 700 23.38 33.96 -2.20
N VAL A 701 24.23 33.52 -1.26
CA VAL A 701 23.84 33.36 0.14
C VAL A 701 23.29 34.71 0.61
N PRO A 702 22.04 34.83 1.04
CA PRO A 702 21.54 36.06 1.62
C PRO A 702 22.49 36.44 2.79
N PRO A 703 22.84 37.71 2.97
CA PRO A 703 23.64 38.11 4.12
C PRO A 703 22.92 37.58 5.38
N PRO A 704 23.68 37.03 6.36
CA PRO A 704 23.09 36.56 7.59
C PRO A 704 22.17 37.64 8.15
N PRO A 705 20.94 37.32 8.60
CA PRO A 705 20.07 38.33 9.18
C PRO A 705 20.83 39.08 10.23
N ALA A 706 20.79 40.41 10.14
CA ALA A 706 21.48 41.26 11.12
C ALA A 706 21.07 40.77 12.50
N LEU A 707 22.07 40.39 13.32
CA LEU A 707 21.81 39.95 14.68
C LEU A 707 20.92 41.01 15.34
N PRO A 708 19.78 40.63 15.95
CA PRO A 708 18.93 41.59 16.61
C PRO A 708 19.79 42.38 17.57
N THR A 709 19.78 43.69 17.41
CA THR A 709 20.46 44.61 18.35
C THR A 709 20.02 44.19 19.74
N PRO A 710 20.94 43.89 20.68
CA PRO A 710 20.54 43.47 22.00
C PRO A 710 19.58 44.51 22.57
N SER A 711 18.37 44.09 22.91
CA SER A 711 17.43 44.91 23.64
C SER A 711 18.15 45.49 24.85
N PRO A 712 18.01 46.80 25.15
CA PRO A 712 18.59 47.36 26.35
C PRO A 712 18.12 46.52 27.54
N THR A 713 19.08 46.05 28.32
CA THR A 713 18.84 45.30 29.56
C THR A 713 17.81 46.07 30.38
N PRO A 714 16.69 45.49 30.80
CA PRO A 714 15.72 46.20 31.63
C PRO A 714 16.45 46.60 32.92
N GLU A 715 16.41 47.89 33.22
CA GLU A 715 16.87 48.40 34.52
C GLU A 715 16.16 47.61 35.62
N ILE A 716 16.97 46.97 36.47
CA ILE A 716 16.44 46.25 37.64
C ILE A 716 15.82 47.33 38.54
N TYR A 717 14.49 47.32 38.61
CA TYR A 717 13.71 48.16 39.53
C TYR A 717 14.16 47.78 40.95
N ARG A 718 14.99 48.63 41.61
CA ARG A 718 15.32 48.52 43.04
C ARG A 718 14.07 49.01 43.78
N SER A 719 13.45 48.14 44.53
CA SER A 719 12.42 48.51 45.49
C SER A 719 12.95 49.59 46.45
N PRO A 720 12.18 50.63 46.70
CA PRO A 720 12.59 51.63 47.72
C PRO A 720 12.67 50.96 49.08
N THR A 721 13.78 51.24 49.81
CA THR A 721 13.97 50.81 51.17
C THR A 721 12.89 51.43 52.06
N PRO A 722 12.27 50.67 52.99
CA PRO A 722 11.29 51.24 53.94
C PRO A 722 11.97 52.20 54.89
N VAL A 723 11.38 53.40 55.08
CA VAL A 723 11.73 54.38 56.05
C VAL A 723 11.29 53.84 57.40
N PRO A 724 12.16 53.88 58.49
CA PRO A 724 11.74 53.48 59.81
C PRO A 724 10.76 54.50 60.40
N PRO A 725 9.81 54.11 61.25
CA PRO A 725 8.88 55.01 61.92
C PRO A 725 9.56 55.74 63.04
N ASP A 726 9.24 57.03 63.17
CA ASP A 726 9.57 57.87 64.37
C ASP A 726 8.74 57.42 65.55
#